data_41b415d36d6eb1583eb617bd8fb39957
#
_entry.id   41b415d36d6eb1583eb617bd8fb39957
#
_cell.length_a   1.000
_cell.length_b   1.000
_cell.length_c   1.000
_cell.angle_alpha   90.00
_cell.angle_beta   90.00
_cell.angle_gamma   90.00
#
_symmetry.space_group_name_H-M   'P 1'
#
loop_
_entity.id
_entity.type
_entity.pdbx_description
1 polymer ?
#
loop_
_entity_poly.entity_id
_entity_poly.type
_entity_poly.pdbx_seq_one_letter_code
_entity_poly.pdbx_strand_id
1 'polypeptide(L)'
;MKEMLSKMANAVRFLSVDMIEKAKSGHPGMPLGMADVATVLWSKFLKIDPSNPLWINRDRFILSNGHGSALLYSLMYLTGFEDVSLDELKNFRQLGSKTAGHPEKHLIKGIDFSSGPLGQGIAGAVGMALSERLLNARFGDDLINHKTYVFVGDGCLMEGISEEAISLAGHWNLKNLIVLWDDNSITIDGNTSITSSTDMKKRFEANGWKVFVCDGHHFESIEAALKGAIISDKPVLIDCKTMIGYGAPTKGGTPSCHGSPLGIDEVKALRENLKWPHDPFEIPQDILTAWKDSVKSHQKLYTDWEEILKNHPKKEEFLSLITKQIPSQLKNELISFKEKEIKDKKPLATRKSSQNVLDILLKNCSFLLSGSADLAGACYTKPSSAHPVSKDDFNGNYIHYGIREHAMGAIMNGIASYGAFLPLSSTFLSFVDYMKPALRLGALMQEQEIYILTHDSLGVGEDGPTHQPIEQLAMLRAMPNVTVFRPADSVETAECYELALQSKKTPCVIVCSRQELPVLRKDYKMNMSFFGGYVISESLGERDVTLIATGSEVSLAVEAQKSLQKQGINVAVVSMPSRELFEKQSIEYQMFILGKAPHLIIEAASSFGWDRFIGETGAILSVDTFGASGNGKQVLEKFGFSVENIENIVKELISLKD
;
A
#
# COMPACT_ATOMS: atom_id res chain seq x y z
N MET A 1 -39.85 -13.03 9.44
CA MET A 1 -38.48 -12.88 8.92
C MET A 1 -38.26 -11.53 8.24
N LYS A 2 -39.07 -11.13 7.24
CA LYS A 2 -38.95 -9.84 6.54
C LYS A 2 -39.04 -8.61 7.47
N GLU A 3 -40.01 -8.61 8.39
CA GLU A 3 -40.15 -7.53 9.39
C GLU A 3 -38.90 -7.36 10.27
N MET A 4 -38.29 -8.46 10.72
CA MET A 4 -37.06 -8.39 11.52
C MET A 4 -35.89 -7.85 10.70
N LEU A 5 -35.70 -8.27 9.44
CA LEU A 5 -34.67 -7.70 8.56
C LEU A 5 -34.84 -6.19 8.37
N SER A 6 -36.10 -5.71 8.21
CA SER A 6 -36.38 -4.27 8.12
C SER A 6 -35.99 -3.52 9.42
N LYS A 7 -36.29 -4.09 10.59
CA LYS A 7 -35.88 -3.51 11.88
C LYS A 7 -34.35 -3.52 12.03
N MET A 8 -33.68 -4.60 11.61
CA MET A 8 -32.22 -4.71 11.61
C MET A 8 -31.57 -3.66 10.70
N ALA A 9 -32.10 -3.44 9.49
CA ALA A 9 -31.62 -2.42 8.57
C ALA A 9 -31.84 -1.01 9.11
N ASN A 10 -32.99 -0.76 9.76
CA ASN A 10 -33.25 0.52 10.40
C ASN A 10 -32.30 0.78 11.57
N ALA A 11 -31.90 -0.23 12.35
CA ALA A 11 -30.87 -0.08 13.37
C ALA A 11 -29.53 0.42 12.77
N VAL A 12 -29.12 -0.13 11.63
CA VAL A 12 -27.92 0.36 10.89
C VAL A 12 -28.09 1.80 10.44
N ARG A 13 -29.26 2.16 9.85
CA ARG A 13 -29.57 3.52 9.40
C ARG A 13 -29.47 4.53 10.53
N PHE A 14 -30.17 4.24 11.66
CA PHE A 14 -30.28 5.19 12.75
C PHE A 14 -28.98 5.32 13.56
N LEU A 15 -28.24 4.25 13.80
CA LEU A 15 -26.91 4.38 14.38
C LEU A 15 -25.99 5.25 13.49
N SER A 16 -26.04 5.05 12.17
CA SER A 16 -25.24 5.84 11.23
C SER A 16 -25.61 7.33 11.26
N VAL A 17 -26.90 7.65 11.23
CA VAL A 17 -27.40 9.02 11.29
C VAL A 17 -27.09 9.65 12.65
N ASP A 18 -27.31 8.94 13.75
CA ASP A 18 -27.07 9.44 15.11
C ASP A 18 -25.59 9.79 15.35
N MET A 19 -24.65 8.95 14.83
CA MET A 19 -23.23 9.25 14.82
C MET A 19 -22.93 10.56 14.09
N ILE A 20 -23.46 10.71 12.87
CA ILE A 20 -23.22 11.85 11.99
C ILE A 20 -23.81 13.13 12.58
N GLU A 21 -25.03 13.08 13.09
CA GLU A 21 -25.69 14.24 13.69
C GLU A 21 -24.96 14.69 14.95
N LYS A 22 -24.54 13.73 15.81
CA LYS A 22 -23.78 14.05 17.02
C LYS A 22 -22.43 14.65 16.71
N ALA A 23 -21.72 14.11 15.73
CA ALA A 23 -20.42 14.63 15.27
C ALA A 23 -20.54 15.94 14.48
N LYS A 24 -21.74 16.31 14.01
CA LYS A 24 -22.01 17.40 13.06
C LYS A 24 -21.14 17.30 11.81
N SER A 25 -20.76 16.08 11.45
CA SER A 25 -19.88 15.80 10.32
C SER A 25 -20.04 14.33 9.90
N GLY A 26 -20.12 14.09 8.59
CA GLY A 26 -20.19 12.75 8.02
C GLY A 26 -21.09 12.67 6.80
N HIS A 27 -21.28 11.45 6.28
CA HIS A 27 -21.95 11.17 5.01
C HIS A 27 -23.14 10.23 5.26
N PRO A 28 -24.36 10.75 5.44
CA PRO A 28 -25.53 9.92 5.75
C PRO A 28 -26.11 9.20 4.54
N GLY A 29 -25.91 9.72 3.35
CA GLY A 29 -26.61 9.28 2.14
C GLY A 29 -26.39 7.82 1.77
N MET A 30 -25.12 7.40 1.67
CA MET A 30 -24.73 6.01 1.40
C MET A 30 -25.17 5.05 2.51
N PRO A 31 -24.92 5.31 3.80
CA PRO A 31 -25.40 4.46 4.88
C PRO A 31 -26.91 4.22 4.87
N LEU A 32 -27.70 5.24 4.59
CA LEU A 32 -29.15 5.12 4.47
C LEU A 32 -29.57 4.28 3.26
N GLY A 33 -28.91 4.48 2.11
CA GLY A 33 -29.21 3.76 0.86
C GLY A 33 -28.83 2.28 0.92
N MET A 34 -27.64 1.97 1.42
CA MET A 34 -27.08 0.61 1.41
C MET A 34 -27.43 -0.24 2.64
N ALA A 35 -28.17 0.27 3.60
CA ALA A 35 -28.48 -0.46 4.84
C ALA A 35 -29.19 -1.80 4.60
N ASP A 36 -30.10 -1.91 3.65
CA ASP A 36 -30.80 -3.17 3.33
C ASP A 36 -29.86 -4.17 2.70
N VAL A 37 -29.02 -3.75 1.75
CA VAL A 37 -27.99 -4.58 1.12
C VAL A 37 -26.98 -5.08 2.16
N ALA A 38 -26.50 -4.17 3.00
CA ALA A 38 -25.56 -4.50 4.10
C ALA A 38 -26.17 -5.48 5.10
N THR A 39 -27.44 -5.30 5.46
CA THR A 39 -28.15 -6.20 6.38
C THR A 39 -28.24 -7.61 5.84
N VAL A 40 -28.63 -7.78 4.56
CA VAL A 40 -28.69 -9.12 3.95
C VAL A 40 -27.30 -9.76 3.88
N LEU A 41 -26.29 -9.00 3.42
CA LEU A 41 -24.92 -9.50 3.30
C LEU A 41 -24.38 -9.96 4.66
N TRP A 42 -24.40 -9.07 5.66
CA TRP A 42 -23.78 -9.32 6.96
C TRP A 42 -24.51 -10.36 7.81
N SER A 43 -25.85 -10.43 7.72
CA SER A 43 -26.64 -11.35 8.54
C SER A 43 -26.83 -12.75 7.94
N LYS A 44 -26.57 -12.93 6.62
CA LYS A 44 -26.88 -14.21 5.95
C LYS A 44 -25.73 -14.82 5.15
N PHE A 45 -24.76 -14.03 4.71
CA PHE A 45 -23.75 -14.47 3.76
C PHE A 45 -22.32 -14.30 4.24
N LEU A 46 -22.01 -13.17 4.89
CA LEU A 46 -20.64 -12.84 5.27
C LEU A 46 -20.15 -13.74 6.42
N LYS A 47 -19.19 -14.60 6.12
CA LYS A 47 -18.56 -15.52 7.08
C LYS A 47 -17.51 -14.79 7.93
N ILE A 48 -17.90 -14.26 9.08
CA ILE A 48 -17.06 -13.55 10.04
C ILE A 48 -17.28 -14.10 11.45
N ASP A 49 -16.24 -14.05 12.28
CA ASP A 49 -16.36 -14.29 13.73
C ASP A 49 -15.86 -13.04 14.47
N PRO A 50 -16.76 -12.22 15.04
CA PRO A 50 -16.36 -11.02 15.79
C PRO A 50 -15.43 -11.30 16.97
N SER A 51 -15.46 -12.50 17.54
CA SER A 51 -14.54 -12.93 18.61
C SER A 51 -13.13 -13.26 18.08
N ASN A 52 -13.03 -13.62 16.80
CA ASN A 52 -11.78 -13.95 16.11
C ASN A 52 -11.61 -13.12 14.82
N PRO A 53 -11.55 -11.78 14.94
CA PRO A 53 -11.59 -10.87 13.79
C PRO A 53 -10.39 -10.99 12.85
N LEU A 54 -9.33 -11.68 13.25
CA LEU A 54 -8.13 -11.94 12.45
C LEU A 54 -8.07 -13.36 11.86
N TRP A 55 -9.14 -14.16 11.99
CA TRP A 55 -9.21 -15.49 11.38
C TRP A 55 -8.91 -15.44 9.88
N ILE A 56 -7.89 -16.16 9.45
CA ILE A 56 -7.38 -16.07 8.07
C ILE A 56 -8.38 -16.55 7.02
N ASN A 57 -9.23 -17.55 7.33
CA ASN A 57 -10.25 -18.07 6.41
C ASN A 57 -11.65 -17.43 6.61
N ARG A 58 -11.75 -16.28 7.27
CA ARG A 58 -12.98 -15.48 7.26
C ARG A 58 -13.14 -14.75 5.93
N ASP A 59 -14.36 -14.43 5.57
CA ASP A 59 -14.59 -13.51 4.45
C ASP A 59 -13.98 -12.13 4.74
N ARG A 60 -13.65 -11.41 3.68
CA ARG A 60 -13.17 -10.02 3.73
C ARG A 60 -14.29 -9.08 3.32
N PHE A 61 -14.39 -7.96 4.03
CA PHE A 61 -15.33 -6.89 3.67
C PHE A 61 -14.58 -5.57 3.55
N ILE A 62 -14.62 -4.97 2.36
CA ILE A 62 -13.97 -3.68 2.08
C ILE A 62 -15.05 -2.66 1.72
N LEU A 63 -15.04 -1.54 2.43
CA LEU A 63 -15.86 -0.38 2.12
C LEU A 63 -15.03 0.57 1.22
N SER A 64 -15.07 0.39 -0.11
CA SER A 64 -14.29 1.22 -1.04
C SER A 64 -14.79 2.67 -1.08
N ASN A 65 -16.11 2.87 -0.96
CA ASN A 65 -16.74 4.17 -0.72
C ASN A 65 -16.64 4.54 0.77
N GLY A 66 -15.40 4.71 1.26
CA GLY A 66 -15.05 4.84 2.68
C GLY A 66 -15.71 6.00 3.42
N HIS A 67 -16.27 6.97 2.71
CA HIS A 67 -17.09 8.03 3.30
C HIS A 67 -18.32 7.49 4.02
N GLY A 68 -18.83 6.28 3.64
CA GLY A 68 -19.90 5.57 4.32
C GLY A 68 -19.46 4.85 5.62
N SER A 69 -18.37 5.23 6.25
CA SER A 69 -17.78 4.59 7.44
C SER A 69 -18.77 4.35 8.59
N ALA A 70 -19.73 5.24 8.77
CA ALA A 70 -20.78 5.10 9.78
C ALA A 70 -21.62 3.81 9.59
N LEU A 71 -21.86 3.37 8.35
CA LEU A 71 -22.47 2.06 8.05
C LEU A 71 -21.62 0.92 8.61
N LEU A 72 -20.32 0.92 8.30
CA LEU A 72 -19.40 -0.15 8.72
C LEU A 72 -19.32 -0.25 10.25
N TYR A 73 -19.16 0.88 10.93
CA TYR A 73 -19.09 0.89 12.40
C TYR A 73 -20.40 0.44 13.06
N SER A 74 -21.55 0.82 12.47
CA SER A 74 -22.86 0.32 12.92
C SER A 74 -22.96 -1.20 12.80
N LEU A 75 -22.55 -1.76 11.68
CA LEU A 75 -22.55 -3.21 11.45
C LEU A 75 -21.61 -3.95 12.40
N MET A 76 -20.38 -3.43 12.61
CA MET A 76 -19.41 -4.02 13.53
C MET A 76 -19.93 -4.00 14.99
N TYR A 77 -20.53 -2.91 15.44
CA TYR A 77 -21.15 -2.83 16.75
C TYR A 77 -22.29 -3.84 16.89
N LEU A 78 -23.23 -3.85 15.95
CA LEU A 78 -24.42 -4.71 15.99
C LEU A 78 -24.07 -6.20 15.97
N THR A 79 -23.03 -6.59 15.23
CA THR A 79 -22.54 -7.97 15.17
C THR A 79 -21.61 -8.35 16.32
N GLY A 80 -21.15 -7.39 17.13
CA GLY A 80 -20.45 -7.65 18.39
C GLY A 80 -18.93 -7.64 18.32
N PHE A 81 -18.32 -6.87 17.42
CA PHE A 81 -16.86 -6.62 17.45
C PHE A 81 -16.49 -5.85 18.72
N GLU A 82 -15.55 -6.37 19.50
CA GLU A 82 -15.14 -5.82 20.79
C GLU A 82 -14.58 -4.39 20.68
N ASP A 83 -13.83 -4.11 19.62
CA ASP A 83 -13.21 -2.79 19.38
C ASP A 83 -14.23 -1.67 19.09
N VAL A 84 -15.51 -1.99 18.81
CA VAL A 84 -16.54 -1.01 18.44
C VAL A 84 -17.67 -1.03 19.47
N SER A 85 -17.50 -0.27 20.56
CA SER A 85 -18.52 -0.08 21.59
C SER A 85 -19.52 1.01 21.21
N LEU A 86 -20.64 1.11 21.94
CA LEU A 86 -21.60 2.21 21.78
C LEU A 86 -20.96 3.58 22.06
N ASP A 87 -20.01 3.64 22.98
CA ASP A 87 -19.28 4.87 23.28
C ASP A 87 -18.33 5.26 22.14
N GLU A 88 -17.70 4.29 21.48
CA GLU A 88 -16.95 4.56 20.25
C GLU A 88 -17.86 5.12 19.13
N LEU A 89 -19.06 4.58 18.96
CA LEU A 89 -20.03 5.14 18.01
C LEU A 89 -20.43 6.57 18.39
N LYS A 90 -20.66 6.85 19.68
CA LYS A 90 -20.96 8.20 20.17
C LYS A 90 -19.81 9.19 20.00
N ASN A 91 -18.58 8.69 19.88
CA ASN A 91 -17.35 9.48 19.65
C ASN A 91 -16.89 9.46 18.19
N PHE A 92 -17.77 9.13 17.25
CA PHE A 92 -17.48 9.15 15.82
C PHE A 92 -16.81 10.44 15.39
N ARG A 93 -15.68 10.34 14.66
CA ARG A 93 -14.86 11.48 14.19
C ARG A 93 -14.27 12.36 15.29
N GLN A 94 -14.21 11.91 16.53
CA GLN A 94 -13.56 12.66 17.60
C GLN A 94 -12.09 12.25 17.73
N LEU A 95 -11.24 13.18 18.18
CA LEU A 95 -9.82 12.91 18.41
C LEU A 95 -9.63 11.78 19.43
N GLY A 96 -8.86 10.77 19.05
CA GLY A 96 -8.59 9.59 19.87
C GLY A 96 -9.63 8.48 19.80
N SER A 97 -10.76 8.67 19.10
CA SER A 97 -11.74 7.61 18.85
C SER A 97 -11.25 6.62 17.79
N LYS A 98 -11.61 5.35 17.94
CA LYS A 98 -11.38 4.32 16.93
C LYS A 98 -12.27 4.48 15.69
N THR A 99 -13.45 5.12 15.84
CA THR A 99 -14.41 5.36 14.75
C THR A 99 -14.05 6.61 13.97
N ALA A 100 -12.95 6.52 13.22
CA ALA A 100 -12.42 7.58 12.37
C ALA A 100 -13.39 7.99 11.25
N GLY A 101 -13.15 9.14 10.61
CA GLY A 101 -14.00 9.66 9.54
C GLY A 101 -14.13 8.77 8.32
N HIS A 102 -13.11 7.96 8.06
CA HIS A 102 -13.05 6.89 7.06
C HIS A 102 -12.43 5.66 7.71
N PRO A 103 -12.67 4.44 7.23
CA PRO A 103 -12.12 3.24 7.83
C PRO A 103 -10.59 3.26 7.87
N GLU A 104 -10.01 3.00 9.04
CA GLU A 104 -8.57 2.89 9.26
C GLU A 104 -8.24 1.51 9.86
N LYS A 105 -7.55 0.67 9.09
CA LYS A 105 -7.24 -0.72 9.42
C LYS A 105 -6.52 -0.89 10.75
N HIS A 106 -5.61 0.03 11.07
CA HIS A 106 -4.79 -0.08 12.29
C HIS A 106 -5.53 0.27 13.58
N LEU A 107 -6.72 0.89 13.51
CA LEU A 107 -7.50 1.30 14.68
C LEU A 107 -8.44 0.22 15.20
N ILE A 108 -9.02 -0.59 14.31
CA ILE A 108 -10.05 -1.59 14.66
C ILE A 108 -9.69 -2.92 14.02
N LYS A 109 -9.58 -3.96 14.84
CA LYS A 109 -9.42 -5.34 14.34
C LYS A 109 -10.68 -5.77 13.58
N GLY A 110 -10.49 -6.33 12.39
CA GLY A 110 -11.58 -6.73 11.50
C GLY A 110 -11.89 -5.72 10.39
N ILE A 111 -11.34 -4.49 10.44
CA ILE A 111 -11.26 -3.63 9.26
C ILE A 111 -10.13 -4.15 8.37
N ASP A 112 -10.48 -4.58 7.17
CA ASP A 112 -9.53 -5.23 6.26
C ASP A 112 -8.64 -4.24 5.52
N PHE A 113 -9.12 -3.02 5.26
CA PHE A 113 -8.46 -2.04 4.41
C PHE A 113 -8.84 -0.61 4.80
N SER A 114 -7.86 0.30 4.88
CA SER A 114 -8.14 1.73 5.02
C SER A 114 -8.61 2.28 3.68
N SER A 115 -9.71 3.02 3.70
CA SER A 115 -10.30 3.61 2.50
C SER A 115 -10.63 5.09 2.74
N GLY A 116 -11.15 5.75 1.72
CA GLY A 116 -11.42 7.19 1.74
C GLY A 116 -11.02 7.81 0.41
N PRO A 117 -9.74 7.68 -0.05
CA PRO A 117 -9.42 7.93 -1.44
C PRO A 117 -10.15 6.91 -2.33
N LEU A 118 -11.05 7.41 -3.20
CA LEU A 118 -11.90 6.57 -4.03
C LEU A 118 -11.08 5.68 -4.99
N GLY A 119 -11.56 4.49 -5.30
CA GLY A 119 -10.88 3.51 -6.15
C GLY A 119 -9.81 2.66 -5.46
N GLN A 120 -9.19 3.14 -4.37
CA GLN A 120 -8.17 2.37 -3.65
C GLN A 120 -8.71 1.08 -3.04
N GLY A 121 -9.92 1.14 -2.47
CA GLY A 121 -10.55 -0.02 -1.80
C GLY A 121 -10.84 -1.17 -2.76
N ILE A 122 -11.40 -0.91 -3.94
CA ILE A 122 -11.67 -1.97 -4.93
C ILE A 122 -10.34 -2.57 -5.45
N ALA A 123 -9.32 -1.76 -5.66
CA ALA A 123 -8.01 -2.26 -6.09
C ALA A 123 -7.32 -3.09 -4.99
N GLY A 124 -7.41 -2.66 -3.72
CA GLY A 124 -6.96 -3.46 -2.57
C GLY A 124 -7.71 -4.78 -2.45
N ALA A 125 -9.02 -4.78 -2.70
CA ALA A 125 -9.84 -6.00 -2.71
C ALA A 125 -9.39 -7.02 -3.77
N VAL A 126 -8.94 -6.55 -4.94
CA VAL A 126 -8.33 -7.43 -5.96
C VAL A 126 -7.08 -8.11 -5.39
N GLY A 127 -6.24 -7.39 -4.66
CA GLY A 127 -5.07 -7.96 -3.98
C GLY A 127 -5.43 -9.01 -2.93
N MET A 128 -6.49 -8.78 -2.14
CA MET A 128 -6.98 -9.75 -1.16
C MET A 128 -7.56 -11.00 -1.83
N ALA A 129 -8.38 -10.81 -2.87
CA ALA A 129 -8.95 -11.93 -3.62
C ALA A 129 -7.87 -12.77 -4.33
N LEU A 130 -6.81 -12.11 -4.85
CA LEU A 130 -5.66 -12.80 -5.41
C LEU A 130 -4.92 -13.60 -4.35
N SER A 131 -4.72 -13.03 -3.15
CA SER A 131 -4.05 -13.71 -2.03
C SER A 131 -4.79 -14.96 -1.59
N GLU A 132 -6.12 -14.92 -1.53
CA GLU A 132 -6.95 -16.13 -1.29
C GLU A 132 -6.71 -17.19 -2.36
N ARG A 133 -6.75 -16.82 -3.66
CA ARG A 133 -6.52 -17.78 -4.75
C ARG A 133 -5.15 -18.44 -4.67
N LEU A 134 -4.09 -17.66 -4.32
CA LEU A 134 -2.73 -18.17 -4.14
C LEU A 134 -2.63 -19.16 -2.96
N LEU A 135 -3.28 -18.86 -1.83
CA LEU A 135 -3.30 -19.77 -0.69
C LEU A 135 -4.17 -20.99 -0.96
N ASN A 136 -5.34 -20.81 -1.57
CA ASN A 136 -6.23 -21.90 -1.92
C ASN A 136 -5.56 -22.91 -2.85
N ALA A 137 -4.82 -22.45 -3.87
CA ALA A 137 -4.06 -23.31 -4.77
C ALA A 137 -3.00 -24.16 -4.04
N ARG A 138 -2.36 -23.60 -3.02
CA ARG A 138 -1.31 -24.27 -2.24
C ARG A 138 -1.86 -25.23 -1.18
N PHE A 139 -2.96 -24.86 -0.52
CA PHE A 139 -3.44 -25.50 0.71
C PHE A 139 -4.84 -26.14 0.59
N GLY A 140 -5.57 -25.85 -0.48
CA GLY A 140 -6.91 -26.41 -0.74
C GLY A 140 -8.06 -25.72 -0.03
N ASP A 141 -9.28 -26.12 -0.39
CA ASP A 141 -10.54 -25.54 0.07
C ASP A 141 -10.78 -25.76 1.58
N ASP A 142 -10.21 -26.79 2.15
CA ASP A 142 -10.36 -27.10 3.58
C ASP A 142 -9.77 -26.00 4.48
N LEU A 143 -8.65 -25.41 4.06
CA LEU A 143 -8.00 -24.34 4.82
C LEU A 143 -8.39 -22.95 4.33
N ILE A 144 -8.56 -22.73 3.02
CA ILE A 144 -8.79 -21.41 2.43
C ILE A 144 -9.86 -21.47 1.35
N ASN A 145 -11.02 -20.88 1.61
CA ASN A 145 -12.15 -20.87 0.67
C ASN A 145 -13.07 -19.67 0.82
N HIS A 146 -12.58 -18.58 1.39
CA HIS A 146 -13.40 -17.40 1.69
C HIS A 146 -13.62 -16.49 0.47
N LYS A 147 -14.59 -15.58 0.60
CA LYS A 147 -14.90 -14.55 -0.38
C LYS A 147 -14.35 -13.20 0.05
N THR A 148 -14.21 -12.29 -0.91
CA THR A 148 -13.92 -10.88 -0.70
C THR A 148 -15.10 -10.07 -1.22
N TYR A 149 -15.79 -9.38 -0.33
CA TYR A 149 -16.94 -8.51 -0.64
C TYR A 149 -16.51 -7.05 -0.59
N VAL A 150 -16.98 -6.27 -1.55
CA VAL A 150 -16.60 -4.85 -1.66
C VAL A 150 -17.84 -4.00 -1.93
N PHE A 151 -18.03 -2.96 -1.13
CA PHE A 151 -19.00 -1.91 -1.47
C PHE A 151 -18.29 -0.80 -2.25
N VAL A 152 -18.86 -0.41 -3.38
CA VAL A 152 -18.39 0.70 -4.22
C VAL A 152 -19.53 1.65 -4.52
N GLY A 153 -19.24 2.92 -4.73
CA GLY A 153 -20.19 3.89 -5.29
C GLY A 153 -19.74 4.33 -6.68
N ASP A 154 -20.53 5.16 -7.34
CA ASP A 154 -20.24 5.71 -8.67
C ASP A 154 -18.86 6.35 -8.74
N GLY A 155 -18.51 7.19 -7.76
CA GLY A 155 -17.19 7.83 -7.70
C GLY A 155 -16.03 6.84 -7.62
N CYS A 156 -16.18 5.70 -6.93
CA CYS A 156 -15.17 4.66 -6.94
C CYS A 156 -14.92 4.10 -8.34
N LEU A 157 -16.00 3.91 -9.11
CA LEU A 157 -15.94 3.34 -10.46
C LEU A 157 -15.49 4.36 -11.54
N MET A 158 -15.54 5.66 -11.23
CA MET A 158 -15.01 6.71 -12.10
C MET A 158 -13.50 6.87 -12.01
N GLU A 159 -12.87 6.46 -10.91
CA GLU A 159 -11.42 6.54 -10.74
C GLU A 159 -10.67 5.62 -11.72
N GLY A 160 -9.59 6.14 -12.33
CA GLY A 160 -8.78 5.37 -13.29
C GLY A 160 -8.18 4.08 -12.71
N ILE A 161 -7.78 4.09 -11.44
CA ILE A 161 -7.27 2.89 -10.75
C ILE A 161 -8.28 1.74 -10.71
N SER A 162 -9.58 2.06 -10.66
CA SER A 162 -10.63 1.04 -10.68
C SER A 162 -10.71 0.33 -12.03
N GLU A 163 -10.47 1.06 -13.14
CA GLU A 163 -10.39 0.46 -14.49
C GLU A 163 -9.24 -0.54 -14.58
N GLU A 164 -8.06 -0.15 -14.09
CA GLU A 164 -6.89 -1.02 -14.04
C GLU A 164 -7.16 -2.28 -13.20
N ALA A 165 -7.76 -2.12 -12.02
CA ALA A 165 -8.07 -3.20 -11.09
C ALA A 165 -9.15 -4.16 -11.61
N ILE A 166 -10.25 -3.64 -12.18
CA ILE A 166 -11.35 -4.41 -12.76
C ILE A 166 -10.83 -5.27 -13.91
N SER A 167 -10.00 -4.69 -14.77
CA SER A 167 -9.38 -5.40 -15.89
C SER A 167 -8.50 -6.57 -15.42
N LEU A 168 -7.65 -6.35 -14.40
CA LEU A 168 -6.79 -7.40 -13.85
C LEU A 168 -7.59 -8.49 -13.15
N ALA A 169 -8.62 -8.15 -12.38
CA ALA A 169 -9.47 -9.14 -11.69
C ALA A 169 -10.20 -10.07 -12.66
N GLY A 170 -10.71 -9.53 -13.77
CA GLY A 170 -11.30 -10.33 -14.83
C GLY A 170 -10.27 -11.18 -15.56
N HIS A 171 -9.09 -10.63 -15.88
CA HIS A 171 -7.98 -11.34 -16.52
C HIS A 171 -7.53 -12.55 -15.70
N TRP A 172 -7.39 -12.41 -14.38
CA TRP A 172 -7.05 -13.52 -13.48
C TRP A 172 -8.24 -14.39 -13.10
N ASN A 173 -9.45 -14.04 -13.53
CA ASN A 173 -10.68 -14.76 -13.17
C ASN A 173 -10.84 -14.98 -11.66
N LEU A 174 -10.78 -13.90 -10.86
CA LEU A 174 -10.87 -13.95 -9.41
C LEU A 174 -12.32 -14.22 -8.95
N LYS A 175 -12.78 -15.45 -9.10
CA LYS A 175 -14.17 -15.90 -8.80
C LYS A 175 -14.63 -15.75 -7.35
N ASN A 176 -13.70 -15.44 -6.45
CA ASN A 176 -13.95 -15.18 -5.03
C ASN A 176 -14.19 -13.68 -4.73
N LEU A 177 -14.09 -12.78 -5.73
CA LEU A 177 -14.32 -11.35 -5.61
C LEU A 177 -15.76 -11.00 -5.99
N ILE A 178 -16.50 -10.37 -5.07
CA ILE A 178 -17.88 -9.92 -5.25
C ILE A 178 -17.97 -8.44 -4.92
N VAL A 179 -18.23 -7.62 -5.92
CA VAL A 179 -18.39 -6.17 -5.81
C VAL A 179 -19.88 -5.83 -5.81
N LEU A 180 -20.33 -5.09 -4.80
CA LEU A 180 -21.70 -4.59 -4.71
C LEU A 180 -21.65 -3.07 -4.95
N TRP A 181 -22.26 -2.65 -6.04
CA TRP A 181 -22.29 -1.25 -6.47
C TRP A 181 -23.55 -0.56 -5.95
N ASP A 182 -23.35 0.50 -5.16
CA ASP A 182 -24.39 1.45 -4.74
C ASP A 182 -24.74 2.34 -5.94
N ASP A 183 -25.59 1.83 -6.81
CA ASP A 183 -26.07 2.55 -7.99
C ASP A 183 -27.26 3.42 -7.61
N ASN A 184 -26.96 4.56 -7.02
CA ASN A 184 -27.93 5.58 -6.60
C ASN A 184 -27.96 6.81 -7.52
N SER A 185 -27.14 6.83 -8.57
CA SER A 185 -27.06 7.87 -9.59
C SER A 185 -26.68 9.27 -9.09
N ILE A 186 -26.12 9.42 -7.87
CA ILE A 186 -25.81 10.72 -7.25
C ILE A 186 -24.35 10.79 -6.78
N THR A 187 -23.69 11.88 -7.13
CA THR A 187 -22.41 12.31 -6.56
C THR A 187 -22.57 13.62 -5.78
N ILE A 188 -21.46 14.22 -5.30
CA ILE A 188 -21.50 15.50 -4.57
C ILE A 188 -22.10 16.63 -5.42
N ASP A 189 -21.71 16.69 -6.69
CA ASP A 189 -22.12 17.78 -7.59
C ASP A 189 -23.54 17.59 -8.18
N GLY A 190 -24.08 16.36 -8.11
CA GLY A 190 -25.40 16.08 -8.66
C GLY A 190 -25.56 14.69 -9.25
N ASN A 191 -26.43 14.58 -10.25
CA ASN A 191 -26.67 13.33 -10.94
C ASN A 191 -25.43 12.88 -11.75
N THR A 192 -25.13 11.59 -11.71
CA THR A 192 -23.95 11.00 -12.43
C THR A 192 -23.97 11.28 -13.93
N SER A 193 -25.16 11.49 -14.53
CA SER A 193 -25.31 11.79 -15.95
C SER A 193 -24.68 13.11 -16.40
N ILE A 194 -24.32 14.00 -15.48
CA ILE A 194 -23.61 15.26 -15.83
C ILE A 194 -22.15 15.01 -16.21
N THR A 195 -21.57 13.87 -15.81
CA THR A 195 -20.14 13.55 -16.05
C THR A 195 -19.91 12.17 -16.65
N SER A 196 -20.89 11.26 -16.65
CA SER A 196 -20.72 9.89 -17.14
C SER A 196 -21.95 9.41 -17.92
N SER A 197 -21.68 8.77 -19.05
CA SER A 197 -22.66 8.02 -19.86
C SER A 197 -22.23 6.56 -20.04
N THR A 198 -21.25 6.10 -19.27
CA THR A 198 -20.70 4.75 -19.38
C THR A 198 -21.71 3.70 -18.91
N ASP A 199 -21.97 2.70 -19.76
CA ASP A 199 -22.71 1.50 -19.37
C ASP A 199 -21.81 0.60 -18.52
N MET A 200 -21.90 0.75 -17.20
CA MET A 200 -21.05 0.02 -16.24
C MET A 200 -21.21 -1.50 -16.34
N LYS A 201 -22.40 -1.99 -16.64
CA LYS A 201 -22.63 -3.44 -16.81
C LYS A 201 -21.80 -3.99 -17.97
N LYS A 202 -21.90 -3.36 -19.15
CA LYS A 202 -21.10 -3.76 -20.31
C LYS A 202 -19.62 -3.60 -20.08
N ARG A 203 -19.20 -2.56 -19.34
CA ARG A 203 -17.80 -2.37 -18.96
C ARG A 203 -17.26 -3.56 -18.16
N PHE A 204 -17.97 -4.01 -17.13
CA PHE A 204 -17.58 -5.18 -16.34
C PHE A 204 -17.65 -6.48 -17.16
N GLU A 205 -18.70 -6.69 -17.94
CA GLU A 205 -18.85 -7.85 -18.82
C GLU A 205 -17.70 -7.94 -19.84
N ALA A 206 -17.30 -6.81 -20.45
CA ALA A 206 -16.17 -6.73 -21.38
C ALA A 206 -14.83 -7.09 -20.71
N ASN A 207 -14.70 -6.85 -19.41
CA ASN A 207 -13.55 -7.25 -18.60
C ASN A 207 -13.68 -8.70 -18.05
N GLY A 208 -14.65 -9.49 -18.50
CA GLY A 208 -14.78 -10.90 -18.12
C GLY A 208 -15.52 -11.17 -16.81
N TRP A 209 -16.19 -10.17 -16.25
CA TRP A 209 -17.00 -10.31 -15.03
C TRP A 209 -18.41 -10.86 -15.33
N LYS A 210 -19.04 -11.42 -14.32
CA LYS A 210 -20.48 -11.72 -14.29
C LYS A 210 -21.21 -10.56 -13.62
N VAL A 211 -22.34 -10.12 -14.20
CA VAL A 211 -23.14 -9.04 -13.64
C VAL A 211 -24.51 -9.54 -13.23
N PHE A 212 -24.91 -9.21 -12.00
CA PHE A 212 -26.28 -9.35 -11.48
C PHE A 212 -26.85 -7.98 -11.19
N VAL A 213 -28.18 -7.87 -11.18
CA VAL A 213 -28.90 -6.64 -10.81
C VAL A 213 -29.90 -6.96 -9.73
N CYS A 214 -30.01 -6.11 -8.72
CA CYS A 214 -31.04 -6.23 -7.70
C CYS A 214 -31.67 -4.87 -7.35
N ASP A 215 -32.91 -4.92 -6.89
CA ASP A 215 -33.50 -3.81 -6.13
C ASP A 215 -32.85 -3.82 -4.73
N GLY A 216 -32.06 -2.79 -4.45
CA GLY A 216 -31.29 -2.63 -3.21
C GLY A 216 -32.16 -2.36 -1.96
N HIS A 217 -33.47 -2.20 -2.12
CA HIS A 217 -34.44 -2.05 -1.03
C HIS A 217 -35.40 -3.24 -0.89
N HIS A 218 -35.17 -4.32 -1.68
CA HIS A 218 -35.99 -5.52 -1.63
C HIS A 218 -35.15 -6.74 -1.20
N PHE A 219 -35.32 -7.21 0.02
CA PHE A 219 -34.46 -8.23 0.64
C PHE A 219 -34.32 -9.53 -0.18
N GLU A 220 -35.44 -10.00 -0.77
CA GLU A 220 -35.45 -11.22 -1.58
C GLU A 220 -34.69 -11.02 -2.91
N SER A 221 -34.72 -9.83 -3.49
CA SER A 221 -33.94 -9.48 -4.68
C SER A 221 -32.44 -9.47 -4.39
N ILE A 222 -32.04 -8.86 -3.27
CA ILE A 222 -30.65 -8.83 -2.79
C ILE A 222 -30.16 -10.25 -2.52
N GLU A 223 -30.95 -11.04 -1.80
CA GLU A 223 -30.61 -12.43 -1.46
C GLU A 223 -30.43 -13.31 -2.72
N ALA A 224 -31.30 -13.15 -3.71
CA ALA A 224 -31.20 -13.88 -4.99
C ALA A 224 -29.91 -13.53 -5.75
N ALA A 225 -29.54 -12.25 -5.82
CA ALA A 225 -28.31 -11.80 -6.45
C ALA A 225 -27.07 -12.34 -5.75
N LEU A 226 -27.02 -12.29 -4.41
CA LEU A 226 -25.91 -12.81 -3.62
C LEU A 226 -25.77 -14.34 -3.77
N LYS A 227 -26.88 -15.09 -3.76
CA LYS A 227 -26.85 -16.55 -4.04
C LYS A 227 -26.26 -16.87 -5.41
N GLY A 228 -26.63 -16.10 -6.43
CA GLY A 228 -26.05 -16.24 -7.77
C GLY A 228 -24.56 -15.87 -7.82
N ALA A 229 -24.15 -14.84 -7.06
CA ALA A 229 -22.78 -14.39 -7.01
C ALA A 229 -21.83 -15.41 -6.37
N ILE A 230 -22.24 -16.05 -5.27
CA ILE A 230 -21.40 -16.99 -4.51
C ILE A 230 -21.00 -18.22 -5.33
N ILE A 231 -21.89 -18.70 -6.20
CA ILE A 231 -21.66 -19.87 -7.06
C ILE A 231 -21.04 -19.53 -8.42
N SER A 232 -20.76 -18.24 -8.68
CA SER A 232 -20.17 -17.82 -9.94
C SER A 232 -18.74 -18.35 -10.10
N ASP A 233 -18.41 -18.73 -11.34
CA ASP A 233 -17.05 -19.10 -11.76
C ASP A 233 -16.19 -17.92 -12.23
N LYS A 234 -16.76 -16.69 -12.14
CA LYS A 234 -16.13 -15.40 -12.51
C LYS A 234 -16.21 -14.41 -11.37
N PRO A 235 -15.38 -13.37 -11.34
CA PRO A 235 -15.62 -12.24 -10.46
C PRO A 235 -16.98 -11.60 -10.76
N VAL A 236 -17.64 -11.07 -9.73
CA VAL A 236 -19.04 -10.63 -9.83
C VAL A 236 -19.19 -9.17 -9.49
N LEU A 237 -19.94 -8.45 -10.32
CA LEU A 237 -20.59 -7.18 -9.97
C LEU A 237 -22.06 -7.45 -9.65
N ILE A 238 -22.55 -6.98 -8.49
CA ILE A 238 -23.96 -6.84 -8.19
C ILE A 238 -24.31 -5.35 -8.29
N ASP A 239 -25.06 -4.97 -9.30
CA ASP A 239 -25.62 -3.64 -9.47
C ASP A 239 -26.84 -3.50 -8.53
N CYS A 240 -26.65 -2.84 -7.39
CA CYS A 240 -27.69 -2.61 -6.40
C CYS A 240 -28.36 -1.27 -6.68
N LYS A 241 -29.58 -1.30 -7.22
CA LYS A 241 -30.38 -0.08 -7.44
C LYS A 241 -30.86 0.44 -6.10
N THR A 242 -30.31 1.57 -5.66
CA THR A 242 -30.58 2.17 -4.36
C THR A 242 -31.04 3.62 -4.51
N MET A 243 -31.44 4.20 -3.39
CA MET A 243 -31.71 5.62 -3.27
C MET A 243 -30.78 6.21 -2.21
N ILE A 244 -29.94 7.16 -2.60
CA ILE A 244 -29.14 7.91 -1.63
C ILE A 244 -30.04 8.56 -0.59
N GLY A 245 -29.69 8.46 0.71
CA GLY A 245 -30.52 9.04 1.76
C GLY A 245 -31.92 8.39 1.89
N TYR A 246 -32.03 7.08 1.62
CA TYR A 246 -33.30 6.34 1.66
C TYR A 246 -34.06 6.57 2.96
N GLY A 247 -35.34 6.95 2.79
CA GLY A 247 -36.26 7.24 3.88
C GLY A 247 -36.28 8.72 4.31
N ALA A 248 -35.30 9.53 3.94
CA ALA A 248 -35.30 10.97 4.21
C ALA A 248 -36.33 11.69 3.32
N PRO A 249 -37.34 12.34 3.90
CA PRO A 249 -38.48 12.79 3.11
C PRO A 249 -38.17 13.92 2.12
N THR A 250 -37.23 14.83 2.46
CA THR A 250 -36.93 16.01 1.62
C THR A 250 -35.51 15.93 1.00
N LYS A 251 -34.58 15.21 1.60
CA LYS A 251 -33.19 15.10 1.14
C LYS A 251 -32.91 13.80 0.40
N GLY A 252 -33.73 12.77 0.56
CA GLY A 252 -33.58 11.49 -0.14
C GLY A 252 -33.56 11.65 -1.66
N GLY A 253 -32.66 10.91 -2.35
CA GLY A 253 -32.49 11.00 -3.80
C GLY A 253 -31.79 12.28 -4.30
N THR A 254 -31.24 13.10 -3.41
CA THR A 254 -30.59 14.37 -3.76
C THR A 254 -29.14 14.45 -3.28
N PRO A 255 -28.30 15.30 -3.89
CA PRO A 255 -26.92 15.52 -3.44
C PRO A 255 -26.82 16.08 -2.01
N SER A 256 -27.88 16.73 -1.51
CA SER A 256 -27.86 17.40 -0.19
C SER A 256 -27.65 16.46 0.99
N CYS A 257 -27.91 15.16 0.84
CA CYS A 257 -27.63 14.15 1.87
C CYS A 257 -26.32 13.38 1.64
N HIS A 258 -25.54 13.72 0.61
CA HIS A 258 -24.31 12.99 0.31
C HIS A 258 -23.28 13.14 1.45
N GLY A 259 -22.83 14.35 1.74
CA GLY A 259 -21.67 14.64 2.59
C GLY A 259 -21.92 15.58 3.77
N SER A 260 -23.19 15.80 4.14
CA SER A 260 -23.57 16.70 5.23
C SER A 260 -24.60 16.04 6.14
N PRO A 261 -24.61 16.34 7.45
CA PRO A 261 -25.68 15.92 8.35
C PRO A 261 -27.06 16.28 7.82
N LEU A 262 -28.04 15.45 8.09
CA LEU A 262 -29.41 15.69 7.63
C LEU A 262 -30.05 16.90 8.33
N GLY A 263 -29.70 17.14 9.58
CA GLY A 263 -30.30 18.13 10.46
C GLY A 263 -31.50 17.58 11.25
N ILE A 264 -31.76 18.20 12.40
CA ILE A 264 -32.67 17.68 13.43
C ILE A 264 -34.08 17.43 12.89
N ASP A 265 -34.62 18.37 12.08
CA ASP A 265 -35.97 18.24 11.54
C ASP A 265 -36.11 17.10 10.53
N GLU A 266 -35.11 16.96 9.64
CA GLU A 266 -35.09 15.86 8.66
C GLU A 266 -34.91 14.50 9.33
N VAL A 267 -34.07 14.42 10.38
CA VAL A 267 -33.90 13.18 11.16
C VAL A 267 -35.17 12.79 11.91
N LYS A 268 -35.90 13.76 12.45
CA LYS A 268 -37.20 13.50 13.06
C LYS A 268 -38.21 12.95 12.04
N ALA A 269 -38.31 13.59 10.89
CA ALA A 269 -39.18 13.15 9.82
C ALA A 269 -38.76 11.77 9.25
N LEU A 270 -37.43 11.48 9.17
CA LEU A 270 -36.91 10.17 8.82
C LEU A 270 -37.34 9.07 9.81
N ARG A 271 -37.28 9.35 11.13
CA ARG A 271 -37.76 8.41 12.17
C ARG A 271 -39.25 8.12 12.03
N GLU A 272 -40.05 9.14 11.80
CA GLU A 272 -41.50 9.00 11.56
C GLU A 272 -41.79 8.17 10.30
N ASN A 273 -41.11 8.48 9.19
CA ASN A 273 -41.29 7.80 7.90
C ASN A 273 -40.92 6.30 7.97
N LEU A 274 -39.80 5.97 8.62
CA LEU A 274 -39.34 4.59 8.79
C LEU A 274 -39.91 3.90 10.05
N LYS A 275 -40.82 4.56 10.76
CA LYS A 275 -41.50 4.03 11.97
C LYS A 275 -40.50 3.55 13.04
N TRP A 276 -39.50 4.38 13.34
CA TRP A 276 -38.47 4.14 14.34
C TRP A 276 -38.64 5.06 15.57
N PRO A 277 -39.39 4.61 16.60
CA PRO A 277 -39.77 5.46 17.74
C PRO A 277 -38.72 5.57 18.85
N HIS A 278 -37.51 5.04 18.63
CA HIS A 278 -36.45 4.96 19.65
C HIS A 278 -35.58 6.21 19.64
N ASP A 279 -35.04 6.54 20.81
CA ASP A 279 -34.12 7.67 20.99
C ASP A 279 -32.78 7.45 20.26
N PRO A 280 -31.97 8.51 20.03
CA PRO A 280 -30.65 8.38 19.44
C PRO A 280 -29.77 7.38 20.22
N PHE A 281 -29.11 6.49 19.46
CA PHE A 281 -28.26 5.40 19.97
C PHE A 281 -28.99 4.33 20.79
N GLU A 282 -30.32 4.34 20.86
CA GLU A 282 -31.12 3.31 21.48
C GLU A 282 -31.46 2.21 20.47
N ILE A 283 -31.02 0.98 20.73
CA ILE A 283 -31.34 -0.19 19.91
C ILE A 283 -32.12 -1.19 20.76
N PRO A 284 -33.36 -1.56 20.39
CA PRO A 284 -34.14 -2.58 21.07
C PRO A 284 -33.38 -3.90 21.21
N GLN A 285 -33.54 -4.54 22.37
CA GLN A 285 -32.79 -5.76 22.69
C GLN A 285 -33.08 -6.93 21.74
N ASP A 286 -34.30 -7.04 21.22
CA ASP A 286 -34.67 -8.06 20.22
C ASP A 286 -33.92 -7.88 18.90
N ILE A 287 -33.72 -6.65 18.47
CA ILE A 287 -32.94 -6.31 17.26
C ILE A 287 -31.45 -6.59 17.48
N LEU A 288 -30.90 -6.17 18.63
CA LEU A 288 -29.51 -6.41 18.97
C LEU A 288 -29.22 -7.92 19.08
N THR A 289 -30.16 -8.68 19.66
CA THR A 289 -30.07 -10.14 19.74
C THR A 289 -30.11 -10.77 18.34
N ALA A 290 -31.03 -10.33 17.46
CA ALA A 290 -31.13 -10.83 16.10
C ALA A 290 -29.82 -10.62 15.31
N TRP A 291 -29.16 -9.48 15.48
CA TRP A 291 -27.85 -9.20 14.87
C TRP A 291 -26.75 -10.14 15.40
N LYS A 292 -26.62 -10.28 16.73
CA LYS A 292 -25.64 -11.16 17.36
C LYS A 292 -25.87 -12.64 16.99
N ASP A 293 -27.12 -13.08 16.99
CA ASP A 293 -27.46 -14.47 16.65
C ASP A 293 -27.19 -14.79 15.18
N SER A 294 -27.26 -13.80 14.28
CA SER A 294 -26.97 -14.01 12.85
C SER A 294 -25.53 -14.47 12.57
N VAL A 295 -24.57 -14.08 13.41
CA VAL A 295 -23.15 -14.45 13.28
C VAL A 295 -22.69 -15.52 14.29
N LYS A 296 -23.54 -15.90 15.24
CA LYS A 296 -23.19 -16.82 16.34
C LYS A 296 -22.71 -18.20 15.86
N SER A 297 -23.30 -18.71 14.77
CA SER A 297 -22.89 -20.00 14.20
C SER A 297 -21.47 -19.97 13.63
N HIS A 298 -20.92 -18.80 13.34
CA HIS A 298 -19.60 -18.66 12.75
C HIS A 298 -18.46 -18.95 13.73
N GLN A 299 -18.70 -18.82 15.04
CA GLN A 299 -17.75 -19.26 16.06
C GLN A 299 -17.47 -20.78 15.94
N LYS A 300 -18.50 -21.57 15.61
CA LYS A 300 -18.30 -23.00 15.34
C LYS A 300 -17.48 -23.23 14.07
N LEU A 301 -17.70 -22.44 13.02
CA LEU A 301 -16.89 -22.54 11.78
C LEU A 301 -15.41 -22.25 12.06
N TYR A 302 -15.12 -21.31 12.95
CA TYR A 302 -13.73 -21.01 13.36
C TYR A 302 -13.12 -22.20 14.13
N THR A 303 -13.81 -22.74 15.14
CA THR A 303 -13.29 -23.89 15.90
C THR A 303 -13.13 -25.16 15.07
N ASP A 304 -14.07 -25.44 14.14
CA ASP A 304 -13.97 -26.56 13.21
C ASP A 304 -12.75 -26.37 12.27
N TRP A 305 -12.51 -25.15 11.81
CA TRP A 305 -11.34 -24.80 11.00
C TRP A 305 -10.01 -24.94 11.76
N GLU A 306 -9.95 -24.55 13.04
CA GLU A 306 -8.76 -24.76 13.88
C GLU A 306 -8.42 -26.25 14.01
N GLU A 307 -9.43 -27.11 14.17
CA GLU A 307 -9.21 -28.56 14.24
C GLU A 307 -8.74 -29.14 12.91
N ILE A 308 -9.25 -28.64 11.78
CA ILE A 308 -8.76 -28.99 10.44
C ILE A 308 -7.28 -28.58 10.30
N LEU A 309 -6.94 -27.33 10.64
CA LEU A 309 -5.57 -26.83 10.57
C LEU A 309 -4.61 -27.64 11.47
N LYS A 310 -5.06 -27.98 12.68
CA LYS A 310 -4.25 -28.76 13.63
C LYS A 310 -3.83 -30.12 13.06
N ASN A 311 -4.70 -30.76 12.29
CA ASN A 311 -4.50 -32.09 11.71
C ASN A 311 -4.04 -32.05 10.23
N HIS A 312 -3.88 -30.85 9.64
CA HIS A 312 -3.58 -30.72 8.22
C HIS A 312 -2.12 -31.10 7.90
N PRO A 313 -1.85 -31.92 6.86
CA PRO A 313 -0.49 -32.40 6.53
C PRO A 313 0.49 -31.28 6.18
N LYS A 314 0.01 -30.14 5.67
CA LYS A 314 0.82 -28.95 5.35
C LYS A 314 0.75 -27.85 6.45
N LYS A 315 0.40 -28.20 7.68
CA LYS A 315 0.24 -27.21 8.78
C LYS A 315 1.48 -26.34 8.97
N GLU A 316 2.65 -26.94 9.07
CA GLU A 316 3.89 -26.20 9.34
C GLU A 316 4.26 -25.26 8.17
N GLU A 317 4.05 -25.71 6.93
CA GLU A 317 4.23 -24.90 5.75
C GLU A 317 3.25 -23.71 5.74
N PHE A 318 1.98 -23.94 6.07
CA PHE A 318 0.96 -22.92 6.17
C PHE A 318 1.31 -21.88 7.25
N LEU A 319 1.66 -22.33 8.45
CA LEU A 319 2.03 -21.44 9.55
C LEU A 319 3.29 -20.62 9.23
N SER A 320 4.31 -21.25 8.66
CA SER A 320 5.54 -20.57 8.22
C SER A 320 5.24 -19.46 7.21
N LEU A 321 4.31 -19.72 6.27
CA LEU A 321 3.93 -18.77 5.24
C LEU A 321 3.15 -17.58 5.84
N ILE A 322 2.09 -17.82 6.60
CA ILE A 322 1.24 -16.74 7.15
C ILE A 322 1.95 -15.91 8.22
N THR A 323 2.94 -16.48 8.92
CA THR A 323 3.78 -15.74 9.87
C THR A 323 4.97 -15.05 9.19
N LYS A 324 5.14 -15.24 7.90
CA LYS A 324 6.26 -14.72 7.10
C LYS A 324 7.60 -15.03 7.78
N GLN A 325 7.80 -16.31 8.15
CA GLN A 325 8.99 -16.77 8.84
C GLN A 325 10.20 -16.73 7.90
N ILE A 326 11.21 -15.96 8.28
CA ILE A 326 12.46 -15.85 7.52
C ILE A 326 13.32 -17.07 7.86
N PRO A 327 13.69 -17.91 6.87
CA PRO A 327 14.55 -19.07 7.11
C PRO A 327 15.97 -18.66 7.55
N SER A 328 16.55 -19.38 8.50
CA SER A 328 17.92 -19.11 8.98
C SER A 328 18.97 -19.21 7.85
N GLN A 329 18.76 -20.09 6.89
CA GLN A 329 19.62 -20.27 5.72
C GLN A 329 19.74 -19.00 4.87
N LEU A 330 18.69 -18.19 4.77
CA LEU A 330 18.70 -16.94 4.00
C LEU A 330 19.85 -16.02 4.42
N LYS A 331 20.06 -15.87 5.73
CA LYS A 331 21.15 -15.04 6.25
C LYS A 331 22.53 -15.49 5.74
N ASN A 332 22.77 -16.80 5.70
CA ASN A 332 24.04 -17.35 5.23
C ASN A 332 24.22 -17.15 3.72
N GLU A 333 23.17 -17.31 2.93
CA GLU A 333 23.22 -17.08 1.48
C GLU A 333 23.49 -15.60 1.14
N LEU A 334 22.88 -14.66 1.89
CA LEU A 334 23.14 -13.22 1.72
C LEU A 334 24.56 -12.84 2.16
N ILE A 335 25.09 -13.44 3.23
CA ILE A 335 26.49 -13.27 3.63
C ILE A 335 27.42 -13.77 2.52
N SER A 336 27.18 -14.97 1.99
CA SER A 336 27.99 -15.55 0.91
C SER A 336 27.93 -14.70 -0.36
N PHE A 337 26.76 -14.13 -0.69
CA PHE A 337 26.62 -13.18 -1.79
C PHE A 337 27.51 -11.95 -1.57
N LYS A 338 27.41 -11.29 -0.42
CA LYS A 338 28.21 -10.09 -0.09
C LYS A 338 29.72 -10.38 -0.13
N GLU A 339 30.14 -11.52 0.42
CA GLU A 339 31.54 -11.96 0.41
C GLU A 339 32.05 -12.12 -1.04
N LYS A 340 31.25 -12.78 -1.89
CA LYS A 340 31.59 -12.98 -3.30
C LYS A 340 31.74 -11.65 -4.03
N GLU A 341 30.79 -10.72 -3.87
CA GLU A 341 30.84 -9.41 -4.52
C GLU A 341 32.10 -8.62 -4.13
N ILE A 342 32.47 -8.62 -2.84
CA ILE A 342 33.71 -7.98 -2.35
C ILE A 342 34.97 -8.63 -2.94
N LYS A 343 34.97 -9.95 -3.08
CA LYS A 343 36.11 -10.69 -3.65
C LYS A 343 36.25 -10.45 -5.13
N ASP A 344 35.16 -10.56 -5.87
CA ASP A 344 35.15 -10.48 -7.34
C ASP A 344 35.36 -9.04 -7.85
N LYS A 345 34.91 -8.04 -7.07
CA LYS A 345 35.00 -6.59 -7.36
C LYS A 345 34.50 -6.21 -8.76
N LYS A 346 33.58 -7.01 -9.31
CA LYS A 346 33.04 -6.75 -10.64
C LYS A 346 32.03 -5.60 -10.58
N PRO A 347 32.19 -4.53 -11.38
CA PRO A 347 31.17 -3.49 -11.48
C PRO A 347 29.83 -4.08 -11.91
N LEU A 348 28.76 -3.62 -11.26
CA LEU A 348 27.41 -4.09 -11.52
C LEU A 348 26.39 -2.98 -11.25
N ALA A 349 25.41 -2.82 -12.13
CA ALA A 349 24.27 -1.92 -11.85
C ALA A 349 23.50 -2.42 -10.63
N THR A 350 23.11 -1.52 -9.73
CA THR A 350 22.41 -1.96 -8.50
C THR A 350 21.07 -2.62 -8.80
N ARG A 351 20.38 -2.29 -9.93
CA ARG A 351 19.21 -3.06 -10.39
C ARG A 351 19.54 -4.52 -10.73
N LYS A 352 20.77 -4.81 -11.20
CA LYS A 352 21.21 -6.18 -11.48
C LYS A 352 21.63 -6.89 -10.21
N SER A 353 22.27 -6.19 -9.27
CA SER A 353 22.50 -6.68 -7.90
C SER A 353 21.18 -7.01 -7.20
N SER A 354 20.19 -6.15 -7.36
CA SER A 354 18.82 -6.38 -6.89
C SER A 354 18.24 -7.69 -7.45
N GLN A 355 18.38 -7.98 -8.75
CA GLN A 355 17.94 -9.25 -9.34
C GLN A 355 18.61 -10.47 -8.68
N ASN A 356 19.93 -10.38 -8.47
CA ASN A 356 20.69 -11.48 -7.85
C ASN A 356 20.21 -11.73 -6.39
N VAL A 357 19.93 -10.66 -5.64
CA VAL A 357 19.35 -10.75 -4.29
C VAL A 357 17.94 -11.31 -4.32
N LEU A 358 17.09 -10.84 -5.25
CA LEU A 358 15.73 -11.34 -5.42
C LEU A 358 15.70 -12.84 -5.74
N ASP A 359 16.65 -13.35 -6.53
CA ASP A 359 16.74 -14.79 -6.83
C ASP A 359 17.00 -15.60 -5.55
N ILE A 360 17.86 -15.11 -4.66
CA ILE A 360 18.11 -15.70 -3.34
C ILE A 360 16.82 -15.62 -2.48
N LEU A 361 16.17 -14.47 -2.44
CA LEU A 361 14.99 -14.25 -1.61
C LEU A 361 13.80 -15.13 -2.04
N LEU A 362 13.45 -15.14 -3.33
CA LEU A 362 12.31 -15.91 -3.84
C LEU A 362 12.52 -17.44 -3.73
N LYS A 363 13.76 -17.88 -3.80
CA LYS A 363 14.11 -19.30 -3.59
C LYS A 363 13.90 -19.72 -2.12
N ASN A 364 14.15 -18.84 -1.17
CA ASN A 364 14.14 -19.18 0.26
C ASN A 364 12.83 -18.80 0.97
N CYS A 365 12.08 -17.81 0.48
CA CYS A 365 10.93 -17.24 1.18
C CYS A 365 9.64 -17.42 0.37
N SER A 366 8.89 -18.46 0.64
CA SER A 366 7.63 -18.80 -0.06
C SER A 366 6.51 -17.77 0.12
N PHE A 367 6.63 -16.87 1.10
CA PHE A 367 5.70 -15.77 1.34
C PHE A 367 5.96 -14.53 0.45
N LEU A 368 7.05 -14.50 -0.32
CA LEU A 368 7.35 -13.37 -1.20
C LEU A 368 6.60 -13.49 -2.52
N LEU A 369 6.01 -12.37 -2.96
CA LEU A 369 5.40 -12.22 -4.27
C LEU A 369 6.07 -11.06 -4.99
N SER A 370 6.82 -11.36 -6.05
CA SER A 370 7.45 -10.35 -6.90
C SER A 370 6.53 -9.94 -8.05
N GLY A 371 6.79 -8.77 -8.65
CA GLY A 371 6.01 -8.33 -9.81
C GLY A 371 6.58 -7.09 -10.50
N SER A 372 5.93 -6.67 -11.58
CA SER A 372 6.32 -5.47 -12.32
C SER A 372 5.16 -4.91 -13.13
N ALA A 373 5.16 -3.58 -13.31
CA ALA A 373 4.28 -2.87 -14.24
C ALA A 373 4.87 -2.90 -15.67
N ASP A 374 4.95 -4.10 -16.25
CA ASP A 374 5.47 -4.36 -17.62
C ASP A 374 6.95 -4.01 -17.86
N LEU A 375 7.72 -3.81 -16.81
CA LEU A 375 9.14 -3.43 -16.87
C LEU A 375 10.08 -4.52 -16.31
N ALA A 376 9.65 -5.76 -16.28
CA ALA A 376 10.40 -6.88 -15.71
C ALA A 376 11.83 -7.01 -16.24
N GLY A 377 12.01 -6.87 -17.56
CA GLY A 377 13.31 -6.91 -18.23
C GLY A 377 14.18 -5.69 -17.95
N ALA A 378 13.59 -4.50 -17.92
CA ALA A 378 14.32 -3.25 -17.69
C ALA A 378 14.70 -3.07 -16.20
N CYS A 379 13.78 -3.43 -15.29
CA CYS A 379 14.02 -3.34 -13.84
C CYS A 379 14.80 -4.54 -13.28
N TYR A 380 14.96 -5.62 -14.05
CA TYR A 380 15.55 -6.88 -13.58
C TYR A 380 14.84 -7.50 -12.36
N THR A 381 13.51 -7.48 -12.34
CA THR A 381 12.73 -7.97 -11.18
C THR A 381 12.06 -9.32 -11.39
N LYS A 382 12.36 -9.99 -12.51
CA LYS A 382 11.95 -11.38 -12.75
C LYS A 382 13.21 -12.28 -12.76
N PRO A 383 13.65 -12.77 -11.58
CA PRO A 383 14.78 -13.70 -11.50
C PRO A 383 14.42 -15.11 -12.03
N SER A 384 15.40 -16.01 -12.08
CA SER A 384 15.23 -17.36 -12.62
C SER A 384 14.25 -18.21 -11.81
N SER A 385 14.12 -17.95 -10.52
CA SER A 385 13.17 -18.60 -9.59
C SER A 385 11.73 -18.06 -9.66
N ALA A 386 11.46 -17.08 -10.53
CA ALA A 386 10.14 -16.47 -10.67
C ALA A 386 9.22 -17.31 -11.57
N HIS A 387 8.05 -17.68 -11.04
CA HIS A 387 6.99 -18.37 -11.75
C HIS A 387 5.76 -17.44 -11.87
N PRO A 388 5.29 -17.14 -13.10
CA PRO A 388 4.14 -16.25 -13.29
C PRO A 388 2.85 -16.80 -12.68
N VAL A 389 2.10 -15.92 -12.03
CA VAL A 389 0.70 -16.18 -11.63
C VAL A 389 -0.20 -15.99 -12.85
N SER A 390 -1.13 -16.90 -13.08
CA SER A 390 -2.14 -16.81 -14.13
C SER A 390 -3.51 -17.32 -13.65
N LYS A 391 -4.55 -17.10 -14.45
CA LYS A 391 -5.89 -17.65 -14.18
C LYS A 391 -5.94 -19.19 -14.11
N ASP A 392 -4.99 -19.86 -14.75
CA ASP A 392 -4.92 -21.31 -14.85
C ASP A 392 -3.91 -21.90 -13.82
N ASP A 393 -3.04 -21.05 -13.24
CA ASP A 393 -2.07 -21.46 -12.23
C ASP A 393 -1.80 -20.35 -11.18
N PHE A 394 -2.31 -20.56 -9.98
CA PHE A 394 -2.10 -19.70 -8.82
C PHE A 394 -0.96 -20.18 -7.89
N ASN A 395 -0.14 -21.15 -8.29
CA ASN A 395 1.05 -21.54 -7.50
C ASN A 395 2.26 -20.66 -7.75
N GLY A 396 2.15 -19.67 -8.63
CA GLY A 396 3.21 -18.74 -8.97
C GLY A 396 3.63 -17.83 -7.80
N ASN A 397 4.75 -17.14 -8.01
CA ASN A 397 5.32 -16.14 -7.09
C ASN A 397 5.68 -14.82 -7.80
N TYR A 398 5.26 -14.67 -9.07
CA TYR A 398 5.52 -13.48 -9.88
C TYR A 398 4.24 -12.97 -10.56
N ILE A 399 3.96 -11.68 -10.40
CA ILE A 399 2.75 -11.04 -10.89
C ILE A 399 3.08 -10.08 -12.03
N HIS A 400 2.50 -10.33 -13.20
CA HIS A 400 2.51 -9.39 -14.32
C HIS A 400 1.31 -8.44 -14.19
N TYR A 401 1.56 -7.20 -13.76
CA TYR A 401 0.49 -6.19 -13.62
C TYR A 401 0.14 -5.49 -14.94
N GLY A 402 1.01 -5.60 -15.96
CA GLY A 402 0.93 -4.79 -17.17
C GLY A 402 1.25 -3.33 -16.86
N ILE A 403 0.99 -2.41 -17.79
CA ILE A 403 1.26 -0.97 -17.63
C ILE A 403 0.17 -0.37 -16.74
N ARG A 404 0.27 -0.60 -15.42
CA ARG A 404 -0.75 -0.24 -14.41
C ARG A 404 -0.08 0.00 -13.05
N GLU A 405 0.74 1.02 -12.93
CA GLU A 405 1.49 1.33 -11.71
C GLU A 405 0.57 1.61 -10.52
N HIS A 406 -0.54 2.33 -10.74
CA HIS A 406 -1.46 2.71 -9.67
C HIS A 406 -2.16 1.48 -9.09
N ALA A 407 -2.75 0.63 -9.93
CA ALA A 407 -3.35 -0.62 -9.46
C ALA A 407 -2.30 -1.58 -8.89
N MET A 408 -1.08 -1.64 -9.44
CA MET A 408 0.01 -2.42 -8.88
C MET A 408 0.24 -2.07 -7.41
N GLY A 409 0.42 -0.78 -7.10
CA GLY A 409 0.61 -0.34 -5.71
C GLY A 409 -0.58 -0.65 -4.80
N ALA A 410 -1.82 -0.43 -5.27
CA ALA A 410 -3.01 -0.70 -4.45
C ALA A 410 -3.31 -2.20 -4.30
N ILE A 411 -3.01 -3.02 -5.30
CA ILE A 411 -3.08 -4.48 -5.20
C ILE A 411 -2.03 -4.99 -4.21
N MET A 412 -0.81 -4.42 -4.22
CA MET A 412 0.21 -4.70 -3.20
C MET A 412 -0.33 -4.40 -1.80
N ASN A 413 -0.94 -3.22 -1.60
CA ASN A 413 -1.60 -2.88 -0.32
C ASN A 413 -2.61 -3.97 0.09
N GLY A 414 -3.42 -4.46 -0.84
CA GLY A 414 -4.37 -5.55 -0.58
C GLY A 414 -3.70 -6.87 -0.21
N ILE A 415 -2.63 -7.25 -0.91
CA ILE A 415 -1.83 -8.45 -0.62
C ILE A 415 -1.18 -8.34 0.77
N ALA A 416 -0.57 -7.20 1.08
CA ALA A 416 0.06 -6.96 2.38
C ALA A 416 -0.98 -6.96 3.51
N SER A 417 -2.12 -6.28 3.31
CA SER A 417 -3.23 -6.21 4.25
C SER A 417 -3.87 -7.57 4.53
N TYR A 418 -3.89 -8.47 3.55
CA TYR A 418 -4.35 -9.84 3.72
C TYR A 418 -3.52 -10.61 4.77
N GLY A 419 -2.23 -10.30 4.86
CA GLY A 419 -1.35 -10.72 5.94
C GLY A 419 -0.46 -11.92 5.65
N ALA A 420 -0.75 -12.75 4.64
CA ALA A 420 0.01 -13.96 4.34
C ALA A 420 1.29 -13.71 3.52
N PHE A 421 1.26 -12.73 2.62
CA PHE A 421 2.34 -12.48 1.68
C PHE A 421 3.05 -11.14 1.93
N LEU A 422 4.26 -11.02 1.44
CA LEU A 422 5.02 -9.77 1.33
C LEU A 422 5.19 -9.46 -0.17
N PRO A 423 4.47 -8.46 -0.69
CA PRO A 423 4.61 -8.05 -2.08
C PRO A 423 5.86 -7.22 -2.31
N LEU A 424 6.54 -7.50 -3.44
CA LEU A 424 7.62 -6.68 -3.99
C LEU A 424 7.28 -6.38 -5.45
N SER A 425 7.27 -5.11 -5.84
CA SER A 425 6.98 -4.81 -7.25
C SER A 425 7.78 -3.63 -7.76
N SER A 426 7.92 -3.55 -9.07
CA SER A 426 8.85 -2.62 -9.70
C SER A 426 8.25 -1.81 -10.83
N THR A 427 8.79 -0.60 -10.95
CA THR A 427 8.67 0.29 -12.10
C THR A 427 9.91 1.21 -12.14
N PHE A 428 9.97 2.17 -13.06
CA PHE A 428 10.98 3.23 -13.03
C PHE A 428 10.69 4.23 -11.92
N LEU A 429 11.73 4.86 -11.36
CA LEU A 429 11.56 5.84 -10.30
C LEU A 429 10.69 7.02 -10.75
N SER A 430 10.82 7.50 -11.98
CA SER A 430 9.96 8.54 -12.54
C SER A 430 8.47 8.16 -12.56
N PHE A 431 8.13 6.87 -12.69
CA PHE A 431 6.76 6.41 -12.77
C PHE A 431 6.12 6.13 -11.40
N VAL A 432 6.84 6.36 -10.31
CA VAL A 432 6.22 6.41 -8.98
C VAL A 432 5.14 7.48 -8.89
N ASP A 433 5.19 8.50 -9.74
CA ASP A 433 4.18 9.56 -9.82
C ASP A 433 2.78 9.00 -10.10
N TYR A 434 2.67 7.95 -10.92
CA TYR A 434 1.40 7.23 -11.15
C TYR A 434 0.95 6.44 -9.92
N MET A 435 1.88 5.91 -9.12
CA MET A 435 1.61 4.98 -8.02
C MET A 435 1.53 5.68 -6.66
N LYS A 436 1.98 6.93 -6.56
CA LYS A 436 2.13 7.68 -5.30
C LYS A 436 0.93 7.58 -4.35
N PRO A 437 -0.35 7.71 -4.79
CA PRO A 437 -1.49 7.63 -3.89
C PRO A 437 -1.60 6.26 -3.19
N ALA A 438 -1.32 5.17 -3.91
CA ALA A 438 -1.33 3.82 -3.36
C ALA A 438 -0.20 3.62 -2.35
N LEU A 439 1.04 4.01 -2.67
CA LEU A 439 2.17 3.94 -1.76
C LEU A 439 1.92 4.73 -0.47
N ARG A 440 1.34 5.95 -0.60
CA ARG A 440 0.97 6.76 0.56
C ARG A 440 -0.07 6.07 1.45
N LEU A 441 -1.05 5.38 0.85
CA LEU A 441 -2.05 4.63 1.60
C LEU A 441 -1.45 3.42 2.31
N GLY A 442 -0.53 2.68 1.67
CA GLY A 442 0.25 1.61 2.29
C GLY A 442 1.03 2.08 3.52
N ALA A 443 1.66 3.25 3.41
CA ALA A 443 2.36 3.88 4.53
C ALA A 443 1.42 4.27 5.68
N LEU A 444 0.23 4.80 5.38
CA LEU A 444 -0.81 5.13 6.37
C LEU A 444 -1.34 3.86 7.05
N MET A 445 -1.56 2.79 6.30
CA MET A 445 -1.99 1.49 6.83
C MET A 445 -0.90 0.74 7.59
N GLN A 446 0.35 1.22 7.57
CA GLN A 446 1.51 0.56 8.14
C GLN A 446 1.76 -0.84 7.53
N GLU A 447 1.63 -0.96 6.22
CA GLU A 447 1.83 -2.22 5.51
C GLU A 447 3.32 -2.52 5.28
N GLN A 448 3.64 -3.81 5.28
CA GLN A 448 4.96 -4.30 4.91
C GLN A 448 5.00 -4.56 3.40
N GLU A 449 5.67 -3.69 2.66
CA GLU A 449 5.78 -3.74 1.20
C GLU A 449 7.18 -3.33 0.75
N ILE A 450 7.62 -3.82 -0.40
CA ILE A 450 8.89 -3.43 -1.00
C ILE A 450 8.66 -2.94 -2.42
N TYR A 451 9.00 -1.69 -2.67
CA TYR A 451 8.97 -1.08 -3.99
C TYR A 451 10.38 -1.02 -4.55
N ILE A 452 10.59 -1.54 -5.74
CA ILE A 452 11.89 -1.55 -6.42
C ILE A 452 11.79 -0.55 -7.56
N LEU A 453 12.37 0.63 -7.37
CA LEU A 453 12.31 1.72 -8.34
C LEU A 453 13.67 1.87 -9.01
N THR A 454 13.73 1.60 -10.30
CA THR A 454 15.00 1.64 -11.04
C THR A 454 15.12 2.89 -11.90
N HIS A 455 16.29 3.08 -12.54
CA HIS A 455 16.56 4.28 -13.35
C HIS A 455 16.56 5.53 -12.47
N ASP A 456 17.50 5.54 -11.52
CA ASP A 456 17.51 6.35 -10.31
C ASP A 456 17.88 7.83 -10.50
N SER A 457 18.40 8.24 -11.68
CA SER A 457 18.96 9.58 -11.88
C SER A 457 19.03 9.98 -13.35
N LEU A 458 19.64 11.13 -13.64
CA LEU A 458 19.98 11.59 -14.99
C LEU A 458 20.82 10.59 -15.78
N GLY A 459 21.47 9.64 -15.10
CA GLY A 459 22.22 8.54 -15.71
C GLY A 459 21.37 7.59 -16.58
N VAL A 460 20.03 7.74 -16.59
CA VAL A 460 19.12 7.11 -17.56
C VAL A 460 19.53 7.49 -19.00
N GLY A 461 19.92 8.75 -19.22
CA GLY A 461 20.55 9.18 -20.46
C GLY A 461 19.58 9.45 -21.59
N GLU A 462 19.62 8.61 -22.63
CA GLU A 462 18.98 8.83 -23.92
C GLU A 462 17.46 8.97 -23.87
N ASP A 463 16.79 8.32 -22.94
CA ASP A 463 15.33 8.41 -22.73
C ASP A 463 14.87 9.83 -22.37
N GLY A 464 15.78 10.63 -21.79
CA GLY A 464 15.58 12.06 -21.57
C GLY A 464 14.66 12.42 -20.39
N PRO A 465 14.23 13.70 -20.35
CA PRO A 465 13.59 14.29 -19.15
C PRO A 465 12.33 13.59 -18.65
N THR A 466 11.55 12.95 -19.53
CA THR A 466 10.32 12.24 -19.15
C THR A 466 10.60 10.96 -18.34
N HIS A 467 11.82 10.44 -18.37
CA HIS A 467 12.25 9.22 -17.69
C HIS A 467 13.33 9.48 -16.63
N GLN A 468 13.84 10.70 -16.55
CA GLN A 468 14.87 11.11 -15.60
C GLN A 468 14.22 11.70 -14.35
N PRO A 469 14.27 11.00 -13.19
CA PRO A 469 13.69 11.50 -11.94
C PRO A 469 14.51 12.68 -11.41
N ILE A 470 13.81 13.67 -10.86
CA ILE A 470 14.40 14.86 -10.21
C ILE A 470 13.87 14.95 -8.76
N GLU A 471 12.55 15.20 -8.60
CA GLU A 471 11.90 15.41 -7.31
C GLU A 471 11.43 14.13 -6.61
N GLN A 472 11.45 12.99 -7.29
CA GLN A 472 10.83 11.76 -6.78
C GLN A 472 11.51 11.26 -5.49
N LEU A 473 12.84 11.38 -5.35
CA LEU A 473 13.53 11.05 -4.10
C LEU A 473 13.09 11.96 -2.95
N ALA A 474 13.03 13.26 -3.18
CA ALA A 474 12.58 14.23 -2.19
C ALA A 474 11.12 13.98 -1.79
N MET A 475 10.25 13.72 -2.77
CA MET A 475 8.85 13.39 -2.57
C MET A 475 8.66 12.12 -1.74
N LEU A 476 9.41 11.07 -2.01
CA LEU A 476 9.36 9.81 -1.25
C LEU A 476 9.84 10.00 0.19
N ARG A 477 10.94 10.72 0.39
CA ARG A 477 11.49 11.04 1.71
C ARG A 477 10.60 11.97 2.54
N ALA A 478 9.78 12.81 1.89
CA ALA A 478 8.79 13.66 2.56
C ALA A 478 7.53 12.90 3.01
N MET A 479 7.34 11.67 2.55
CA MET A 479 6.15 10.88 2.87
C MET A 479 6.31 10.22 4.24
N PRO A 480 5.40 10.47 5.22
CA PRO A 480 5.49 9.84 6.52
C PRO A 480 5.45 8.30 6.42
N ASN A 481 6.22 7.62 7.28
CA ASN A 481 6.28 6.17 7.37
C ASN A 481 6.68 5.46 6.07
N VAL A 482 7.58 6.06 5.27
CA VAL A 482 8.25 5.42 4.15
C VAL A 482 9.75 5.39 4.45
N THR A 483 10.43 4.29 4.16
CA THR A 483 11.89 4.21 4.23
C THR A 483 12.46 4.08 2.82
N VAL A 484 13.30 5.04 2.44
CA VAL A 484 13.94 5.06 1.11
C VAL A 484 15.38 4.58 1.24
N PHE A 485 15.74 3.58 0.44
CA PHE A 485 17.10 3.08 0.27
C PHE A 485 17.61 3.42 -1.13
N ARG A 486 18.79 3.98 -1.22
CA ARG A 486 19.50 4.23 -2.49
C ARG A 486 20.93 3.67 -2.38
N PRO A 487 21.12 2.34 -2.60
CA PRO A 487 22.40 1.67 -2.39
C PRO A 487 23.46 2.08 -3.42
N ALA A 488 24.72 2.19 -2.96
CA ALA A 488 25.86 2.59 -3.76
C ALA A 488 26.54 1.42 -4.50
N ASP A 489 26.34 0.18 -4.04
CA ASP A 489 26.95 -1.01 -4.65
C ASP A 489 26.13 -2.28 -4.38
N SER A 490 26.64 -3.44 -4.81
CA SER A 490 25.99 -4.73 -4.64
C SER A 490 25.88 -5.17 -3.17
N VAL A 491 26.80 -4.76 -2.32
CA VAL A 491 26.78 -5.10 -0.88
C VAL A 491 25.70 -4.31 -0.15
N GLU A 492 25.67 -2.98 -0.35
CA GLU A 492 24.60 -2.13 0.17
C GLU A 492 23.23 -2.57 -0.35
N THR A 493 23.13 -3.00 -1.62
CA THR A 493 21.89 -3.53 -2.17
C THR A 493 21.36 -4.71 -1.34
N ALA A 494 22.21 -5.69 -1.04
CA ALA A 494 21.83 -6.82 -0.19
C ALA A 494 21.46 -6.38 1.25
N GLU A 495 22.22 -5.45 1.82
CA GLU A 495 21.94 -4.88 3.14
C GLU A 495 20.59 -4.18 3.22
N CYS A 496 20.22 -3.42 2.18
CA CYS A 496 18.92 -2.75 2.09
C CYS A 496 17.75 -3.76 2.06
N TYR A 497 17.89 -4.87 1.34
CA TYR A 497 16.90 -5.94 1.34
C TYR A 497 16.78 -6.64 2.71
N GLU A 498 17.90 -6.88 3.41
CA GLU A 498 17.88 -7.41 4.78
C GLU A 498 17.03 -6.52 5.71
N LEU A 499 17.18 -5.20 5.60
CA LEU A 499 16.43 -4.23 6.39
C LEU A 499 14.96 -4.16 5.99
N ALA A 500 14.66 -4.16 4.69
CA ALA A 500 13.30 -4.13 4.17
C ALA A 500 12.49 -5.38 4.60
N LEU A 501 13.09 -6.56 4.63
CA LEU A 501 12.46 -7.78 5.16
C LEU A 501 12.12 -7.70 6.65
N GLN A 502 12.87 -6.90 7.41
CA GLN A 502 12.65 -6.69 8.84
C GLN A 502 11.65 -5.59 9.15
N SER A 503 11.35 -4.72 8.18
CA SER A 503 10.49 -3.55 8.32
C SER A 503 9.01 -3.95 8.28
N LYS A 504 8.43 -4.36 9.42
CA LYS A 504 7.11 -4.98 9.50
C LYS A 504 5.92 -4.02 9.32
N LYS A 505 6.12 -2.71 9.53
CA LYS A 505 5.05 -1.70 9.56
C LYS A 505 5.33 -0.48 8.68
N THR A 506 6.26 -0.62 7.74
CA THR A 506 6.74 0.51 6.94
C THR A 506 7.05 0.02 5.53
N PRO A 507 6.42 0.58 4.51
CA PRO A 507 6.83 0.37 3.14
C PRO A 507 8.28 0.79 2.92
N CYS A 508 9.05 -0.05 2.24
CA CYS A 508 10.43 0.22 1.88
C CYS A 508 10.54 0.44 0.36
N VAL A 509 11.26 1.48 -0.03
CA VAL A 509 11.55 1.79 -1.43
C VAL A 509 13.04 1.58 -1.66
N ILE A 510 13.41 0.68 -2.58
CA ILE A 510 14.80 0.42 -2.97
C ILE A 510 15.01 1.03 -4.35
N VAL A 511 15.80 2.11 -4.40
CA VAL A 511 16.08 2.87 -5.63
C VAL A 511 17.39 2.40 -6.24
N CYS A 512 17.33 1.89 -7.48
CA CYS A 512 18.45 1.21 -8.11
C CYS A 512 18.93 1.91 -9.39
N SER A 513 20.25 1.94 -9.59
CA SER A 513 20.89 2.53 -10.77
C SER A 513 20.68 1.70 -12.04
N ARG A 514 20.65 2.39 -13.19
CA ARG A 514 20.76 1.77 -14.52
C ARG A 514 22.23 1.49 -14.88
N GLN A 515 23.14 2.41 -14.55
CA GLN A 515 24.57 2.33 -14.82
C GLN A 515 25.27 1.36 -13.87
N GLU A 516 26.37 0.77 -14.33
CA GLU A 516 27.24 -0.09 -13.51
C GLU A 516 28.01 0.74 -12.50
N LEU A 517 28.11 0.23 -11.27
CA LEU A 517 28.81 0.85 -10.14
C LEU A 517 29.89 -0.10 -9.62
N PRO A 518 31.05 0.40 -9.19
CA PRO A 518 32.10 -0.43 -8.58
C PRO A 518 31.67 -0.88 -7.18
N VAL A 519 32.20 -2.02 -6.73
CA VAL A 519 32.05 -2.46 -5.34
C VAL A 519 32.98 -1.62 -4.46
N LEU A 520 32.39 -0.81 -3.59
CA LEU A 520 33.09 0.13 -2.70
C LEU A 520 33.32 -0.44 -1.32
N ARG A 521 32.40 -1.31 -0.84
CA ARG A 521 32.45 -1.96 0.46
C ARG A 521 33.66 -2.91 0.54
N LYS A 522 34.30 -2.93 1.71
CA LYS A 522 35.48 -3.76 1.99
C LYS A 522 35.20 -4.85 3.04
N ASP A 523 34.06 -4.75 3.73
CA ASP A 523 33.63 -5.67 4.78
C ASP A 523 32.13 -5.96 4.66
N TYR A 524 31.73 -7.17 4.98
CA TYR A 524 30.35 -7.66 4.94
C TYR A 524 29.84 -8.16 6.31
N LYS A 525 30.68 -8.08 7.35
CA LYS A 525 30.36 -8.66 8.68
C LYS A 525 29.22 -7.92 9.37
N MET A 526 29.13 -6.62 9.17
CA MET A 526 28.10 -5.76 9.72
C MET A 526 27.27 -5.14 8.60
N ASN A 527 25.96 -5.11 8.76
CA ASN A 527 25.08 -4.34 7.88
C ASN A 527 25.22 -2.85 8.20
N MET A 528 26.04 -2.14 7.42
CA MET A 528 26.28 -0.72 7.64
C MET A 528 25.12 0.16 7.19
N SER A 529 24.30 -0.31 6.24
CA SER A 529 23.08 0.38 5.82
C SER A 529 22.05 0.51 6.94
N PHE A 530 22.14 -0.32 8.01
CA PHE A 530 21.33 -0.20 9.22
C PHE A 530 21.44 1.18 9.88
N PHE A 531 22.59 1.80 9.81
CA PHE A 531 22.82 3.13 10.39
C PHE A 531 22.29 4.28 9.49
N GLY A 532 21.88 3.97 8.26
CA GLY A 532 21.37 4.93 7.30
C GLY A 532 22.43 5.80 6.64
N GLY A 533 23.54 6.05 7.32
CA GLY A 533 24.72 6.75 6.81
C GLY A 533 25.97 6.34 7.57
N TYR A 534 27.09 6.18 6.89
CA TYR A 534 28.36 5.76 7.49
C TYR A 534 29.56 6.21 6.65
N VAL A 535 30.74 6.34 7.26
CA VAL A 535 31.97 6.67 6.53
C VAL A 535 32.41 5.46 5.72
N ILE A 536 32.33 5.55 4.39
CA ILE A 536 32.78 4.51 3.46
C ILE A 536 34.26 4.63 3.14
N SER A 537 34.80 5.85 3.18
CA SER A 537 36.21 6.13 2.99
C SER A 537 36.64 7.30 3.87
N GLU A 538 37.56 7.06 4.81
CA GLU A 538 38.06 8.09 5.73
C GLU A 538 39.17 8.93 5.10
N SER A 539 39.38 10.14 5.60
CA SER A 539 40.50 11.03 5.27
C SER A 539 41.83 10.49 5.80
N LEU A 540 42.95 10.93 5.23
CA LEU A 540 44.28 10.59 5.70
C LEU A 540 44.71 11.39 6.94
N GLY A 541 44.09 12.56 7.17
CA GLY A 541 44.34 13.46 8.29
C GLY A 541 43.05 14.07 8.81
N GLU A 542 43.15 15.22 9.51
CA GLU A 542 41.96 15.97 9.89
C GLU A 542 41.17 16.36 8.64
N ARG A 543 39.85 16.24 8.69
CA ARG A 543 38.99 16.50 7.53
C ARG A 543 38.96 17.97 7.19
N ASP A 544 39.29 18.29 5.93
CA ASP A 544 39.05 19.61 5.36
C ASP A 544 37.59 19.76 4.89
N VAL A 545 37.02 18.70 4.29
CA VAL A 545 35.62 18.62 3.83
C VAL A 545 35.11 17.18 4.02
N THR A 546 33.81 17.02 4.28
CA THR A 546 33.11 15.72 4.23
C THR A 546 32.21 15.70 2.99
N LEU A 547 32.42 14.76 2.07
CA LEU A 547 31.53 14.46 0.95
C LEU A 547 30.43 13.49 1.41
N ILE A 548 29.17 13.87 1.23
CA ILE A 548 28.01 13.04 1.59
C ILE A 548 27.28 12.71 0.29
N ALA A 549 27.19 11.42 -0.05
CA ALA A 549 26.58 10.99 -1.29
C ALA A 549 25.63 9.80 -1.08
N THR A 550 24.72 9.59 -2.03
CA THR A 550 23.81 8.46 -2.06
C THR A 550 23.94 7.71 -3.40
N GLY A 551 23.64 6.43 -3.41
CA GLY A 551 23.53 5.63 -4.64
C GLY A 551 24.74 5.77 -5.56
N SER A 552 24.47 6.05 -6.81
CA SER A 552 25.50 6.12 -7.87
C SER A 552 26.56 7.21 -7.64
N GLU A 553 26.24 8.28 -6.94
CA GLU A 553 27.14 9.40 -6.70
C GLU A 553 28.23 9.10 -5.66
N VAL A 554 28.07 8.04 -4.83
CA VAL A 554 29.08 7.63 -3.85
C VAL A 554 30.39 7.23 -4.53
N SER A 555 30.31 6.54 -5.69
CA SER A 555 31.51 6.18 -6.44
C SER A 555 32.25 7.40 -6.97
N LEU A 556 31.53 8.40 -7.47
CA LEU A 556 32.07 9.65 -7.94
C LEU A 556 32.74 10.44 -6.79
N ALA A 557 32.12 10.48 -5.60
CA ALA A 557 32.69 11.08 -4.40
C ALA A 557 34.00 10.41 -3.97
N VAL A 558 34.08 9.07 -4.03
CA VAL A 558 35.31 8.32 -3.72
C VAL A 558 36.41 8.58 -4.77
N GLU A 559 36.07 8.74 -6.03
CA GLU A 559 37.04 9.14 -7.08
C GLU A 559 37.57 10.55 -6.84
N ALA A 560 36.70 11.51 -6.53
CA ALA A 560 37.08 12.87 -6.18
C ALA A 560 37.98 12.91 -4.93
N GLN A 561 37.65 12.15 -3.88
CA GLN A 561 38.49 12.00 -2.70
C GLN A 561 39.93 11.59 -3.06
N LYS A 562 40.10 10.56 -3.89
CA LYS A 562 41.42 10.07 -4.29
C LYS A 562 42.22 11.13 -5.05
N SER A 563 41.57 11.94 -5.86
CA SER A 563 42.20 13.02 -6.60
C SER A 563 42.60 14.18 -5.68
N LEU A 564 41.73 14.59 -4.77
CA LEU A 564 41.98 15.63 -3.76
C LEU A 564 43.12 15.26 -2.80
N GLN A 565 43.16 14.00 -2.36
CA GLN A 565 44.23 13.48 -1.49
C GLN A 565 45.63 13.62 -2.15
N LYS A 566 45.75 13.43 -3.46
CA LYS A 566 47.01 13.66 -4.18
C LYS A 566 47.44 15.14 -4.19
N GLN A 567 46.49 16.05 -3.97
CA GLN A 567 46.71 17.48 -3.86
C GLN A 567 46.92 17.93 -2.41
N GLY A 568 46.94 16.99 -1.43
CA GLY A 568 47.13 17.28 -0.01
C GLY A 568 45.86 17.70 0.73
N ILE A 569 44.68 17.57 0.09
CA ILE A 569 43.39 17.92 0.68
C ILE A 569 42.77 16.67 1.33
N ASN A 570 42.47 16.74 2.62
CA ASN A 570 41.93 15.64 3.41
C ASN A 570 40.40 15.59 3.38
N VAL A 571 39.86 14.63 2.68
CA VAL A 571 38.41 14.52 2.46
C VAL A 571 37.93 13.15 2.94
N ALA A 572 36.85 13.11 3.71
CA ALA A 572 36.11 11.89 4.03
C ALA A 572 34.91 11.73 3.11
N VAL A 573 34.52 10.48 2.84
CA VAL A 573 33.30 10.18 2.07
C VAL A 573 32.33 9.39 2.94
N VAL A 574 31.11 9.89 3.04
CA VAL A 574 29.96 9.26 3.70
C VAL A 574 29.03 8.69 2.63
N SER A 575 28.76 7.40 2.67
CA SER A 575 27.63 6.79 1.97
C SER A 575 26.39 6.93 2.85
N MET A 576 25.28 7.46 2.30
CA MET A 576 24.02 7.65 3.00
C MET A 576 22.88 6.89 2.28
N PRO A 577 22.85 5.55 2.35
CA PRO A 577 21.84 4.75 1.66
C PRO A 577 20.41 5.05 2.13
N SER A 578 20.19 5.56 3.37
CA SER A 578 18.85 5.94 3.86
C SER A 578 18.92 7.11 4.83
N ARG A 579 18.40 8.26 4.42
CA ARG A 579 18.30 9.45 5.29
C ARG A 579 17.43 9.19 6.51
N GLU A 580 16.29 8.53 6.33
CA GLU A 580 15.30 8.26 7.38
C GLU A 580 15.89 7.40 8.51
N LEU A 581 16.77 6.46 8.19
CA LEU A 581 17.47 5.65 9.18
C LEU A 581 18.61 6.42 9.84
N PHE A 582 19.32 7.28 9.10
CA PHE A 582 20.38 8.12 9.65
C PHE A 582 19.82 9.15 10.63
N GLU A 583 18.70 9.80 10.31
CA GLU A 583 18.02 10.77 11.18
C GLU A 583 17.51 10.13 12.49
N LYS A 584 17.29 8.81 12.51
CA LYS A 584 16.90 8.06 13.72
C LYS A 584 18.08 7.68 14.62
N GLN A 585 19.31 7.86 14.15
CA GLN A 585 20.49 7.60 14.97
C GLN A 585 20.67 8.68 16.05
N SER A 586 21.48 8.37 17.08
CA SER A 586 21.78 9.38 18.11
C SER A 586 22.51 10.58 17.50
N ILE A 587 22.34 11.75 18.11
CA ILE A 587 23.01 12.98 17.68
C ILE A 587 24.52 12.79 17.66
N GLU A 588 25.07 12.08 18.65
CA GLU A 588 26.50 11.80 18.77
C GLU A 588 26.99 10.97 17.57
N TYR A 589 26.21 9.95 17.14
CA TYR A 589 26.54 9.18 15.95
C TYR A 589 26.50 10.04 14.69
N GLN A 590 25.46 10.84 14.53
CA GLN A 590 25.33 11.73 13.37
C GLN A 590 26.52 12.71 13.31
N MET A 591 26.86 13.36 14.43
CA MET A 591 28.01 14.26 14.52
C MET A 591 29.35 13.55 14.27
N PHE A 592 29.51 12.31 14.76
CA PHE A 592 30.71 11.52 14.53
C PHE A 592 30.89 11.19 13.04
N ILE A 593 29.81 10.80 12.35
CA ILE A 593 29.84 10.44 10.92
C ILE A 593 30.08 11.66 10.04
N LEU A 594 29.33 12.74 10.27
CA LEU A 594 29.43 13.96 9.46
C LEU A 594 30.72 14.73 9.72
N GLY A 595 31.20 14.76 10.96
CA GLY A 595 32.35 15.55 11.37
C GLY A 595 32.00 17.04 11.54
N LYS A 596 33.06 17.85 11.73
CA LYS A 596 32.94 19.31 11.92
C LYS A 596 33.35 20.12 10.68
N ALA A 597 33.96 19.47 9.68
CA ALA A 597 34.38 20.11 8.45
C ALA A 597 33.16 20.52 7.61
N PRO A 598 33.28 21.47 6.67
CA PRO A 598 32.21 21.76 5.71
C PRO A 598 31.72 20.50 4.98
N HIS A 599 30.45 20.46 4.66
CA HIS A 599 29.84 19.32 3.97
C HIS A 599 29.56 19.66 2.51
N LEU A 600 29.89 18.76 1.61
CA LEU A 600 29.41 18.78 0.22
C LEU A 600 28.47 17.59 0.01
N ILE A 601 27.18 17.90 -0.20
CA ILE A 601 26.18 16.91 -0.57
C ILE A 601 26.27 16.66 -2.08
N ILE A 602 26.20 15.38 -2.50
CA ILE A 602 26.29 15.00 -3.91
C ILE A 602 25.16 14.01 -4.21
N GLU A 603 24.11 14.48 -4.87
CA GLU A 603 22.98 13.64 -5.29
C GLU A 603 22.39 14.14 -6.60
N ALA A 604 22.33 13.30 -7.63
CA ALA A 604 21.75 13.61 -8.93
C ALA A 604 20.21 13.60 -8.90
N ALA A 605 19.63 14.42 -8.03
CA ALA A 605 18.22 14.65 -7.79
C ALA A 605 18.04 16.06 -7.20
N SER A 606 16.80 16.44 -6.87
CA SER A 606 16.48 17.74 -6.26
C SER A 606 17.22 17.96 -4.94
N SER A 607 17.69 19.20 -4.73
CA SER A 607 18.32 19.67 -3.48
C SER A 607 17.39 19.63 -2.27
N PHE A 608 16.07 19.56 -2.49
CA PHE A 608 15.04 19.70 -1.46
C PHE A 608 15.24 18.75 -0.27
N GLY A 609 15.36 19.35 0.92
CA GLY A 609 15.48 18.64 2.20
C GLY A 609 16.91 18.22 2.57
N TRP A 610 17.94 18.61 1.79
CA TRP A 610 19.34 18.40 2.14
C TRP A 610 19.92 19.51 3.02
N ASP A 611 19.24 20.66 3.16
CA ASP A 611 19.67 21.82 3.94
C ASP A 611 20.10 21.48 5.37
N ARG A 612 19.44 20.50 5.98
CA ARG A 612 19.73 20.06 7.36
C ARG A 612 21.09 19.37 7.54
N PHE A 613 21.75 19.01 6.44
CA PHE A 613 23.03 18.28 6.44
C PHE A 613 24.21 19.11 5.94
N ILE A 614 23.99 20.28 5.36
CA ILE A 614 25.07 21.11 4.80
C ILE A 614 25.91 21.83 5.87
N GLY A 615 25.38 22.05 7.08
CA GLY A 615 26.03 22.87 8.09
C GLY A 615 26.01 24.37 7.73
N GLU A 616 26.91 25.15 8.35
CA GLU A 616 26.95 26.61 8.16
C GLU A 616 27.65 27.02 6.85
N THR A 617 28.62 26.24 6.37
CA THR A 617 29.49 26.61 5.24
C THR A 617 29.52 25.53 4.16
N GLY A 618 28.52 24.65 4.11
CA GLY A 618 28.47 23.56 3.14
C GLY A 618 27.83 23.95 1.80
N ALA A 619 27.82 23.00 0.87
CA ALA A 619 27.22 23.14 -0.47
C ALA A 619 26.47 21.87 -0.90
N ILE A 620 25.63 21.99 -1.92
CA ILE A 620 24.89 20.88 -2.51
C ILE A 620 25.17 20.86 -4.02
N LEU A 621 25.67 19.74 -4.52
CA LEU A 621 25.69 19.41 -5.94
C LEU A 621 24.47 18.55 -6.25
N SER A 622 23.46 19.15 -6.85
CA SER A 622 22.12 18.61 -7.10
C SER A 622 21.60 18.97 -8.48
N VAL A 623 20.37 18.57 -8.79
CA VAL A 623 19.67 18.92 -10.03
C VAL A 623 18.30 19.48 -9.66
N ASP A 624 18.11 20.79 -9.88
CA ASP A 624 16.85 21.49 -9.60
C ASP A 624 16.15 21.98 -10.89
N THR A 625 16.48 21.36 -12.02
CA THR A 625 15.85 21.56 -13.33
C THR A 625 15.62 20.21 -14.01
N PHE A 626 14.76 20.17 -15.02
CA PHE A 626 14.63 18.94 -15.82
C PHE A 626 15.95 18.62 -16.56
N GLY A 627 16.18 17.31 -16.77
CA GLY A 627 17.36 16.79 -17.41
C GLY A 627 17.43 17.05 -18.93
N ALA A 628 18.18 16.21 -19.64
CA ALA A 628 18.36 16.30 -21.10
C ALA A 628 18.55 14.91 -21.69
N SER A 629 18.17 14.73 -22.97
CA SER A 629 18.49 13.52 -23.72
C SER A 629 19.94 13.54 -24.18
N GLY A 630 20.64 12.41 -24.05
CA GLY A 630 22.02 12.23 -24.45
C GLY A 630 22.65 11.01 -23.80
N ASN A 631 23.95 10.79 -24.05
CA ASN A 631 24.66 9.75 -23.31
C ASN A 631 24.64 10.04 -21.81
N GLY A 632 24.27 9.06 -20.97
CA GLY A 632 24.06 9.28 -19.55
C GLY A 632 25.23 9.90 -18.81
N LYS A 633 26.49 9.53 -19.17
CA LYS A 633 27.69 10.14 -18.59
C LYS A 633 27.82 11.61 -18.98
N GLN A 634 27.60 11.92 -20.25
CA GLN A 634 27.67 13.31 -20.77
C GLN A 634 26.54 14.17 -20.13
N VAL A 635 25.36 13.60 -19.91
CA VAL A 635 24.28 14.30 -19.23
C VAL A 635 24.69 14.61 -17.80
N LEU A 636 25.20 13.63 -17.02
CA LEU A 636 25.67 13.85 -15.66
C LEU A 636 26.79 14.91 -15.62
N GLU A 637 27.79 14.85 -16.51
CA GLU A 637 28.87 15.85 -16.62
C GLU A 637 28.30 17.25 -16.91
N LYS A 638 27.33 17.38 -17.84
CA LYS A 638 26.68 18.65 -18.16
C LYS A 638 26.01 19.29 -16.93
N PHE A 639 25.45 18.47 -16.02
CA PHE A 639 24.81 18.94 -14.78
C PHE A 639 25.80 19.02 -13.61
N GLY A 640 27.11 18.94 -13.88
CA GLY A 640 28.16 19.17 -12.88
C GLY A 640 28.62 17.93 -12.12
N PHE A 641 28.09 16.75 -12.41
CA PHE A 641 28.52 15.50 -11.76
C PHE A 641 29.80 14.97 -12.41
N SER A 642 30.94 15.63 -12.10
CA SER A 642 32.29 15.24 -12.52
C SER A 642 33.28 15.40 -11.35
N VAL A 643 34.37 14.64 -11.40
CA VAL A 643 35.45 14.74 -10.41
C VAL A 643 36.00 16.15 -10.34
N GLU A 644 36.26 16.77 -11.51
CA GLU A 644 36.80 18.12 -11.63
C GLU A 644 35.89 19.16 -10.94
N ASN A 645 34.58 19.10 -11.18
CA ASN A 645 33.65 20.04 -10.56
C ASN A 645 33.57 19.86 -9.03
N ILE A 646 33.57 18.60 -8.54
CA ILE A 646 33.61 18.32 -7.10
C ILE A 646 34.88 18.89 -6.48
N GLU A 647 36.04 18.75 -7.12
CA GLU A 647 37.30 19.33 -6.66
C GLU A 647 37.23 20.87 -6.58
N ASN A 648 36.63 21.52 -7.56
CA ASN A 648 36.47 22.98 -7.57
C ASN A 648 35.58 23.43 -6.41
N ILE A 649 34.43 22.80 -6.20
CA ILE A 649 33.54 23.12 -5.09
C ILE A 649 34.23 22.90 -3.74
N VAL A 650 34.99 21.80 -3.57
CA VAL A 650 35.75 21.53 -2.35
C VAL A 650 36.78 22.63 -2.08
N LYS A 651 37.51 23.08 -3.10
CA LYS A 651 38.51 24.18 -2.97
C LYS A 651 37.84 25.50 -2.57
N GLU A 652 36.67 25.79 -3.14
CA GLU A 652 35.87 26.96 -2.75
C GLU A 652 35.44 26.88 -1.29
N LEU A 653 34.91 25.73 -0.85
CA LEU A 653 34.51 25.52 0.54
C LEU A 653 35.65 25.69 1.55
N ILE A 654 36.86 25.24 1.19
CA ILE A 654 38.06 25.42 2.04
C ILE A 654 38.42 26.90 2.11
N SER A 655 38.40 27.62 0.96
CA SER A 655 38.75 29.04 0.92
C SER A 655 37.80 29.94 1.68
N LEU A 656 36.57 29.52 1.93
CA LEU A 656 35.58 30.25 2.75
C LEU A 656 35.78 30.05 4.26
N LYS A 657 36.63 29.08 4.65
CA LYS A 657 36.93 28.77 6.05
C LYS A 657 38.09 29.59 6.58
N ASP A 658 39.00 30.05 5.70
CA ASP A 658 40.14 30.94 5.99
C ASP A 658 39.68 32.40 5.97
#